data_5cdc17ee8561572da3891d6cdc5a1427
#
_entry.id   5cdc17ee8561572da3891d6cdc5a1427
#
_cell.length_a   1.000
_cell.length_b   1.000
_cell.length_c   1.000
_cell.angle_alpha   90.00
_cell.angle_beta   90.00
_cell.angle_gamma   90.00
#
_symmetry.space_group_name_H-M   'P 1'
#
loop_
_entity.id
_entity.type
_entity.pdbx_description
1 polymer ?
#
loop_
_entity_poly.entity_id
_entity_poly.type
_entity_poly.pdbx_seq_one_letter_code
_entity_poly.pdbx_strand_id
1 'polypeptide(L)'
;MNNKNNNGFLRNAFLYIIVIIAVVTGVQYFAGGSQSPSQQLSYTQLVKKIEDGKVKSITYQPDGSIIEVKGSYKKAEKVDTDLSLPFLGSASSETRSFTSTVLQNETTMQKLQSASEAADVNVKMIRESSSGAWISYLFSYLPLIGIAIFFLFMMNQGGNRGAMNFGRNRAKTQSKENIKVRFTDVAGAEEEKEELVEVVDFLKNPRKYKALGARIPKGVLLEGPPGTGKTLLAKAVAGEADVPFFSISGSDFVEMFVGVGASRVRSLFEDAKKAERAIIFIDEIDAVGRRRGTGMGGGNDEREQTLNQLLIEMDGFDGNENIIVIAATNRSDVLDPALLRPGRFDRKVLVGRPDVKGREAILKVHAKNKPLAEDVDLKVVAQQTPGFVGADLENVLNEAALVAARRSKTRIDASDIDEAEDRVIAGPSKKDRQVSEHERKVVAYHEAGHTIVGLTLSSARDVHKVTIVPRGRAGGYMISLPKEDQMLSSKDELKEQLAGLMGGRVAEEIIFNVQTSGASNDFEQATQLARAMVTEYGRSEKLGPVQYEGNHAMNPGQFTTDKSYSAHTAQLIDEEIRLLLVEAHDKAAEIINANRETHALIAEALLKYETLDAAQIKSIYETGKMPEDSLGDSEEDNHALSYDEVKERIENKNKDEEE
;
A
#
# COMPACT_ATOMS: atom_id res chain seq x y z
N MET A 1 14.56 20.36 1.19
CA MET A 1 14.41 21.78 1.52
C MET A 1 13.98 22.53 0.28
N ASN A 2 12.74 22.94 0.22
CA ASN A 2 12.22 24.17 -0.40
C ASN A 2 10.70 24.08 -0.52
N ASN A 3 10.06 24.39 0.59
CA ASN A 3 8.60 24.49 0.69
C ASN A 3 8.22 25.97 0.81
N LYS A 4 8.55 26.78 -0.22
CA LYS A 4 8.34 28.25 -0.17
C LYS A 4 7.48 28.85 -1.28
N ASN A 5 6.94 28.10 -2.24
CA ASN A 5 6.22 28.71 -3.38
C ASN A 5 4.70 28.51 -3.44
N ASN A 6 4.07 27.77 -2.52
CA ASN A 6 2.60 27.60 -2.55
C ASN A 6 1.82 28.74 -1.87
N ASN A 7 2.46 29.54 -1.00
CA ASN A 7 1.75 30.65 -0.31
C ASN A 7 1.52 31.89 -1.19
N GLY A 8 2.22 32.03 -2.30
CA GLY A 8 2.05 33.15 -3.23
C GLY A 8 0.76 33.04 -4.07
N PHE A 9 0.45 31.85 -4.55
CA PHE A 9 -0.73 31.60 -5.37
C PHE A 9 -2.05 31.75 -4.60
N LEU A 10 -2.14 31.14 -3.43
CA LEU A 10 -3.31 31.25 -2.56
C LEU A 10 -3.53 32.67 -2.07
N ARG A 11 -2.46 33.43 -1.77
CA ARG A 11 -2.54 34.82 -1.34
C ARG A 11 -3.01 35.74 -2.46
N ASN A 12 -2.57 35.49 -3.70
CA ASN A 12 -3.00 36.27 -4.86
C ASN A 12 -4.46 35.92 -5.25
N ALA A 13 -4.85 34.63 -5.22
CA ALA A 13 -6.23 34.22 -5.46
C ALA A 13 -7.20 34.84 -4.42
N PHE A 14 -6.80 34.88 -3.16
CA PHE A 14 -7.59 35.51 -2.10
C PHE A 14 -7.70 37.02 -2.28
N LEU A 15 -6.66 37.71 -2.74
CA LEU A 15 -6.69 39.13 -3.11
C LEU A 15 -7.65 39.41 -4.27
N TYR A 16 -7.67 38.57 -5.30
CA TYR A 16 -8.62 38.72 -6.41
C TYR A 16 -10.06 38.48 -6.01
N ILE A 17 -10.32 37.52 -5.14
CA ILE A 17 -11.67 37.27 -4.57
C ILE A 17 -12.12 38.50 -3.77
N ILE A 18 -11.26 39.09 -2.95
CA ILE A 18 -11.58 40.31 -2.19
C ILE A 18 -11.88 41.49 -3.12
N VAL A 19 -11.13 41.67 -4.19
CA VAL A 19 -11.35 42.73 -5.19
C VAL A 19 -12.70 42.52 -5.91
N ILE A 20 -13.03 41.29 -6.30
CA ILE A 20 -14.31 40.95 -6.92
C ILE A 20 -15.47 41.23 -5.96
N ILE A 21 -15.37 40.81 -4.70
CA ILE A 21 -16.37 41.07 -3.67
C ILE A 21 -16.52 42.60 -3.45
N ALA A 22 -15.43 43.36 -3.38
CA ALA A 22 -15.45 44.80 -3.21
C ALA A 22 -16.08 45.51 -4.42
N VAL A 23 -15.82 45.06 -5.66
CA VAL A 23 -16.43 45.59 -6.88
C VAL A 23 -17.93 45.28 -6.92
N VAL A 24 -18.32 44.02 -6.60
CA VAL A 24 -19.73 43.62 -6.56
C VAL A 24 -20.51 44.39 -5.48
N THR A 25 -19.91 44.52 -4.30
CA THR A 25 -20.53 45.29 -3.20
C THR A 25 -20.58 46.77 -3.50
N GLY A 26 -19.56 47.32 -4.13
CA GLY A 26 -19.51 48.70 -4.61
C GLY A 26 -20.58 48.98 -5.67
N VAL A 27 -20.72 48.09 -6.65
CA VAL A 27 -21.77 48.19 -7.69
C VAL A 27 -23.16 48.08 -7.07
N GLN A 28 -23.41 47.18 -6.13
CA GLN A 28 -24.67 47.08 -5.41
C GLN A 28 -24.96 48.33 -4.57
N TYR A 29 -23.92 48.93 -3.96
CA TYR A 29 -24.04 50.14 -3.17
C TYR A 29 -24.36 51.38 -4.04
N PHE A 30 -23.75 51.48 -5.22
CA PHE A 30 -23.99 52.59 -6.16
C PHE A 30 -25.24 52.40 -7.05
N ALA A 31 -25.62 51.16 -7.40
CA ALA A 31 -26.82 50.84 -8.17
C ALA A 31 -28.09 50.81 -7.31
N GLY A 32 -27.97 50.52 -6.02
CA GLY A 32 -29.02 50.67 -5.03
C GLY A 32 -29.18 52.13 -4.61
N GLY A 33 -29.77 52.96 -5.46
CA GLY A 33 -30.17 54.32 -5.08
C GLY A 33 -30.94 54.25 -3.77
N SER A 34 -30.65 55.18 -2.85
CA SER A 34 -31.22 55.32 -1.50
C SER A 34 -32.74 55.14 -1.50
N GLN A 35 -33.23 53.93 -1.36
CA GLN A 35 -34.64 53.71 -1.06
C GLN A 35 -34.80 54.02 0.43
N SER A 36 -35.40 55.17 0.69
CA SER A 36 -35.90 55.46 2.03
C SER A 36 -36.85 54.34 2.47
N PRO A 37 -36.82 53.88 3.70
CA PRO A 37 -37.69 52.83 4.18
C PRO A 37 -39.14 53.17 3.89
N SER A 38 -39.85 52.39 3.11
CA SER A 38 -41.27 52.57 2.76
C SER A 38 -42.06 51.40 3.33
N GLN A 39 -43.21 51.72 3.88
CA GLN A 39 -44.17 50.74 4.42
C GLN A 39 -44.92 50.06 3.26
N GLN A 40 -44.90 48.74 3.21
CA GLN A 40 -45.70 47.98 2.24
C GLN A 40 -47.10 47.77 2.77
N LEU A 41 -48.11 48.24 2.04
CA LEU A 41 -49.49 48.16 2.42
C LEU A 41 -50.27 47.21 1.52
N SER A 42 -51.22 46.45 2.10
CA SER A 42 -52.21 45.74 1.32
C SER A 42 -53.28 46.75 0.75
N TYR A 43 -53.96 46.33 -0.32
CA TYR A 43 -55.02 47.17 -0.94
C TYR A 43 -56.06 47.68 0.06
N THR A 44 -56.53 46.80 0.93
CA THR A 44 -57.53 47.17 1.97
C THR A 44 -56.97 48.15 3.00
N GLN A 45 -55.71 48.03 3.36
CA GLN A 45 -55.07 48.99 4.27
C GLN A 45 -54.80 50.31 3.60
N LEU A 46 -54.47 50.32 2.31
CA LEU A 46 -54.29 51.53 1.53
C LEU A 46 -55.63 52.36 1.47
N VAL A 47 -56.71 51.69 1.06
CA VAL A 47 -58.03 52.35 0.99
C VAL A 47 -58.44 52.94 2.34
N LYS A 48 -58.34 52.19 3.43
CA LYS A 48 -58.65 52.63 4.77
C LYS A 48 -57.83 53.85 5.22
N LYS A 49 -56.50 53.86 4.91
CA LYS A 49 -55.62 54.98 5.25
C LYS A 49 -55.89 56.23 4.42
N ILE A 50 -56.39 56.06 3.19
CA ILE A 50 -56.91 57.20 2.38
C ILE A 50 -58.17 57.77 2.98
N GLU A 51 -59.19 56.95 3.32
CA GLU A 51 -60.43 57.32 3.95
C GLU A 51 -60.23 58.01 5.31
N ASP A 52 -59.24 57.50 6.12
CA ASP A 52 -58.85 58.12 7.41
C ASP A 52 -58.14 59.46 7.25
N GLY A 53 -57.91 59.95 6.02
CA GLY A 53 -57.31 61.26 5.74
C GLY A 53 -55.81 61.35 6.08
N LYS A 54 -55.10 60.20 6.27
CA LYS A 54 -53.71 60.13 6.68
C LYS A 54 -52.72 60.28 5.51
N VAL A 55 -53.15 60.10 4.27
CA VAL A 55 -52.38 60.17 3.05
C VAL A 55 -52.28 61.58 2.51
N LYS A 56 -51.08 62.02 2.11
CA LYS A 56 -50.82 63.33 1.54
C LYS A 56 -50.81 63.34 0.01
N SER A 57 -50.17 62.39 -0.59
CA SER A 57 -50.03 62.24 -2.04
C SER A 57 -49.91 60.79 -2.45
N ILE A 58 -50.40 60.44 -3.62
CA ILE A 58 -50.35 59.12 -4.24
C ILE A 58 -49.83 59.27 -5.67
N THR A 59 -48.97 58.37 -6.05
CA THR A 59 -48.42 58.26 -7.41
C THR A 59 -48.67 56.84 -7.95
N TYR A 60 -49.35 56.76 -9.09
CA TYR A 60 -49.64 55.51 -9.78
C TYR A 60 -48.55 55.24 -10.85
N GLN A 61 -47.94 54.07 -10.80
CA GLN A 61 -47.01 53.61 -11.79
C GLN A 61 -47.50 52.29 -12.38
N PRO A 62 -48.05 52.29 -13.61
CA PRO A 62 -48.49 51.04 -14.25
C PRO A 62 -47.31 50.12 -14.52
N ASP A 63 -47.45 48.80 -14.22
CA ASP A 63 -46.52 47.77 -14.53
C ASP A 63 -47.27 46.51 -15.00
N GLY A 64 -47.51 46.41 -16.28
CA GLY A 64 -48.28 45.34 -16.90
C GLY A 64 -49.74 45.26 -16.41
N SER A 65 -50.14 44.17 -15.73
CA SER A 65 -51.48 43.93 -15.19
C SER A 65 -51.66 44.42 -13.77
N ILE A 66 -50.67 45.05 -13.18
CA ILE A 66 -50.65 45.59 -11.83
C ILE A 66 -50.30 47.09 -11.84
N ILE A 67 -50.70 47.82 -10.81
CA ILE A 67 -50.32 49.22 -10.59
C ILE A 67 -49.57 49.28 -9.26
N GLU A 68 -48.36 49.75 -9.30
CA GLU A 68 -47.57 50.06 -8.11
C GLU A 68 -48.03 51.49 -7.65
N VAL A 69 -48.54 51.55 -6.43
CA VAL A 69 -49.00 52.77 -5.81
C VAL A 69 -47.97 53.22 -4.77
N LYS A 70 -47.30 54.31 -5.04
CA LYS A 70 -46.36 54.96 -4.12
C LYS A 70 -47.03 56.19 -3.51
N GLY A 71 -46.93 56.34 -2.21
CA GLY A 71 -47.57 57.51 -1.55
C GLY A 71 -46.75 57.98 -0.34
N SER A 72 -47.20 59.20 0.14
CA SER A 72 -46.62 59.78 1.35
C SER A 72 -47.72 60.12 2.37
N TYR A 73 -47.39 59.96 3.65
CA TYR A 73 -48.25 60.29 4.78
C TYR A 73 -48.18 61.79 5.16
N LYS A 74 -49.24 62.34 5.71
CA LYS A 74 -49.25 63.70 6.29
C LYS A 74 -48.40 63.81 7.55
N LYS A 75 -48.31 62.73 8.34
CA LYS A 75 -47.41 62.59 9.54
C LYS A 75 -46.68 61.29 9.44
N ALA A 76 -45.44 61.23 10.01
CA ALA A 76 -44.65 59.98 10.03
C ALA A 76 -45.35 58.91 10.88
N GLU A 77 -45.31 57.65 10.40
CA GLU A 77 -45.93 56.50 11.06
C GLU A 77 -44.81 55.48 11.43
N LYS A 78 -44.89 54.88 12.63
CA LYS A 78 -43.96 53.90 13.09
C LYS A 78 -44.23 52.56 12.39
N VAL A 79 -43.16 51.94 11.84
CA VAL A 79 -43.24 50.66 11.16
C VAL A 79 -42.27 49.73 11.79
N ASP A 80 -42.72 48.53 12.15
CA ASP A 80 -41.87 47.42 12.51
C ASP A 80 -41.25 46.82 11.22
N THR A 81 -39.97 46.97 11.05
CA THR A 81 -39.26 46.39 9.92
C THR A 81 -38.76 44.99 10.31
N ASP A 82 -39.35 43.96 9.70
CA ASP A 82 -38.88 42.56 9.78
C ASP A 82 -37.57 42.37 8.99
N LEU A 83 -36.49 42.99 9.44
CA LEU A 83 -35.15 42.66 9.01
C LEU A 83 -34.37 42.14 10.23
N SER A 84 -34.58 40.88 10.56
CA SER A 84 -33.77 40.17 11.54
C SER A 84 -32.43 39.74 10.90
N LEU A 85 -31.42 40.59 10.97
CA LEU A 85 -30.04 40.15 10.87
C LEU A 85 -29.56 39.68 12.26
N PRO A 86 -28.87 38.52 12.40
CA PRO A 86 -28.60 37.91 13.71
C PRO A 86 -27.66 38.70 14.63
N PHE A 87 -27.24 39.90 14.25
CA PHE A 87 -26.19 40.64 14.98
C PHE A 87 -26.50 42.12 15.29
N LEU A 88 -27.65 42.66 14.86
CA LEU A 88 -28.08 44.04 15.19
C LEU A 88 -29.57 44.05 15.57
N GLY A 89 -29.82 44.47 16.78
CA GLY A 89 -31.17 44.52 17.38
C GLY A 89 -32.19 45.31 16.57
N SER A 90 -33.47 44.97 16.73
CA SER A 90 -34.63 45.55 16.09
C SER A 90 -34.67 47.08 16.26
N ALA A 91 -34.52 47.81 15.15
CA ALA A 91 -34.68 49.24 15.11
C ALA A 91 -36.06 49.60 14.51
N SER A 92 -36.94 50.21 15.26
CA SER A 92 -38.16 50.81 14.74
C SER A 92 -37.81 52.09 13.98
N SER A 93 -38.10 52.16 12.69
CA SER A 93 -37.89 53.36 11.87
C SER A 93 -39.24 54.09 11.63
N GLU A 94 -39.24 55.42 11.71
CA GLU A 94 -40.37 56.24 11.31
C GLU A 94 -40.31 56.52 9.80
N THR A 95 -41.31 56.10 9.04
CA THR A 95 -41.34 56.35 7.60
C THR A 95 -42.52 57.30 7.23
N ARG A 96 -42.27 58.11 6.21
CA ARG A 96 -43.29 58.97 5.61
C ARG A 96 -43.76 58.46 4.25
N SER A 97 -43.22 57.36 3.77
CA SER A 97 -43.56 56.80 2.46
C SER A 97 -44.10 55.38 2.57
N PHE A 98 -45.03 55.05 1.72
CA PHE A 98 -45.59 53.71 1.58
C PHE A 98 -45.62 53.26 0.12
N THR A 99 -45.67 51.97 -0.09
CA THR A 99 -45.87 51.30 -1.38
C THR A 99 -47.02 50.31 -1.26
N SER A 100 -47.81 50.16 -2.29
CA SER A 100 -48.85 49.13 -2.39
C SER A 100 -48.98 48.66 -3.82
N THR A 101 -49.26 47.38 -4.01
CA THR A 101 -49.46 46.78 -5.32
C THR A 101 -50.92 46.45 -5.50
N VAL A 102 -51.53 46.96 -6.55
CA VAL A 102 -52.96 46.87 -6.80
C VAL A 102 -53.22 46.32 -8.21
N LEU A 103 -54.22 45.44 -8.35
CA LEU A 103 -54.62 44.92 -9.65
C LEU A 103 -55.25 45.99 -10.50
N GLN A 104 -54.84 46.10 -11.76
CA GLN A 104 -55.41 47.07 -12.71
C GLN A 104 -56.77 46.57 -13.24
N ASN A 105 -57.82 46.79 -12.47
CA ASN A 105 -59.20 46.57 -12.90
C ASN A 105 -60.04 47.80 -12.63
N GLU A 106 -61.15 47.96 -13.40
CA GLU A 106 -61.97 49.14 -13.41
C GLU A 106 -62.63 49.44 -12.04
N THR A 107 -63.01 48.37 -11.35
CA THR A 107 -63.66 48.46 -10.02
C THR A 107 -62.69 48.93 -8.92
N THR A 108 -61.45 48.49 -9.01
CA THR A 108 -60.42 48.85 -8.02
C THR A 108 -59.96 50.28 -8.22
N MET A 109 -59.80 50.68 -9.48
CA MET A 109 -59.39 52.05 -9.82
C MET A 109 -60.48 53.07 -9.46
N GLN A 110 -61.81 52.81 -9.73
CA GLN A 110 -62.93 53.68 -9.33
C GLN A 110 -62.96 53.84 -7.81
N LYS A 111 -62.78 52.78 -7.03
CA LYS A 111 -62.78 52.89 -5.57
C LYS A 111 -61.58 53.69 -5.05
N LEU A 112 -60.35 53.48 -5.60
CA LEU A 112 -59.18 54.27 -5.22
C LEU A 112 -59.33 55.74 -5.60
N GLN A 113 -59.94 56.05 -6.75
CA GLN A 113 -60.14 57.37 -7.23
C GLN A 113 -61.19 58.09 -6.36
N SER A 114 -62.36 57.47 -6.10
CA SER A 114 -63.38 58.04 -5.25
C SER A 114 -62.95 58.30 -3.80
N ALA A 115 -62.16 57.34 -3.24
CA ALA A 115 -61.57 57.50 -1.91
C ALA A 115 -60.52 58.65 -1.88
N SER A 116 -59.74 58.81 -2.92
CA SER A 116 -58.71 59.85 -3.02
C SER A 116 -59.31 61.23 -3.22
N GLU A 117 -60.39 61.34 -4.00
CA GLU A 117 -61.17 62.58 -4.19
C GLU A 117 -61.88 63.01 -2.90
N ALA A 118 -62.50 62.06 -2.19
CA ALA A 118 -63.16 62.32 -0.93
C ALA A 118 -62.25 62.83 0.20
N ALA A 119 -60.95 62.37 0.18
CA ALA A 119 -59.93 62.70 1.18
C ALA A 119 -58.98 63.86 0.78
N ASP A 120 -59.23 64.54 -0.36
CA ASP A 120 -58.42 65.63 -0.93
C ASP A 120 -56.91 65.24 -1.06
N VAL A 121 -56.66 64.07 -1.63
CA VAL A 121 -55.29 63.50 -1.82
C VAL A 121 -54.76 63.87 -3.21
N ASN A 122 -53.56 64.42 -3.28
CA ASN A 122 -52.95 64.79 -4.55
C ASN A 122 -52.49 63.49 -5.32
N VAL A 123 -53.14 63.23 -6.46
CA VAL A 123 -52.90 62.05 -7.30
C VAL A 123 -52.06 62.42 -8.52
N LYS A 124 -50.97 61.70 -8.75
CA LYS A 124 -50.08 61.80 -9.94
C LYS A 124 -50.03 60.49 -10.65
N MET A 125 -49.99 60.53 -11.98
CA MET A 125 -49.75 59.36 -12.82
C MET A 125 -48.40 59.53 -13.56
N ILE A 126 -47.48 58.56 -13.42
CA ILE A 126 -46.20 58.63 -14.09
C ILE A 126 -46.21 57.57 -15.19
N ARG A 127 -45.81 57.96 -16.41
CA ARG A 127 -45.69 57.08 -17.55
C ARG A 127 -44.36 56.34 -17.46
N GLU A 128 -44.33 55.06 -17.85
CA GLU A 128 -43.12 54.27 -17.92
C GLU A 128 -42.11 54.94 -18.87
N SER A 129 -40.91 55.24 -18.38
CA SER A 129 -39.83 55.78 -19.19
C SER A 129 -38.91 54.64 -19.59
N SER A 130 -39.00 54.20 -20.83
CA SER A 130 -38.20 53.13 -21.40
C SER A 130 -36.73 53.47 -21.69
N SER A 131 -36.26 54.66 -21.30
CA SER A 131 -34.92 55.15 -21.68
C SER A 131 -33.75 54.66 -20.82
N GLY A 132 -33.98 53.87 -19.75
CA GLY A 132 -32.95 53.36 -18.87
C GLY A 132 -32.66 51.85 -18.99
N ALA A 133 -33.53 51.12 -19.67
CA ALA A 133 -33.48 49.64 -19.67
C ALA A 133 -32.17 49.08 -20.28
N TRP A 134 -31.63 49.70 -21.32
CA TRP A 134 -30.41 49.23 -21.96
C TRP A 134 -29.15 49.38 -21.06
N ILE A 135 -29.11 50.39 -20.22
CA ILE A 135 -28.03 50.61 -19.25
C ILE A 135 -28.06 49.51 -18.17
N SER A 136 -29.27 49.14 -17.70
CA SER A 136 -29.50 48.05 -16.76
C SER A 136 -29.04 46.70 -17.32
N TYR A 137 -29.32 46.43 -18.60
CA TYR A 137 -28.78 45.22 -19.28
C TYR A 137 -27.26 45.25 -19.41
N LEU A 138 -26.65 46.38 -19.74
CA LEU A 138 -25.18 46.49 -19.83
C LEU A 138 -24.52 46.18 -18.49
N PHE A 139 -25.05 46.70 -17.38
CA PHE A 139 -24.53 46.42 -16.05
C PHE A 139 -24.76 44.95 -15.61
N SER A 140 -25.85 44.33 -16.07
CA SER A 140 -26.17 42.93 -15.78
C SER A 140 -25.17 41.96 -16.46
N TYR A 141 -24.66 42.30 -17.66
CA TYR A 141 -23.69 41.46 -18.37
C TYR A 141 -22.21 41.78 -18.04
N LEU A 142 -21.94 42.90 -17.39
CA LEU A 142 -20.57 43.31 -17.04
C LEU A 142 -19.83 42.28 -16.15
N PRO A 143 -20.45 41.64 -15.15
CA PRO A 143 -19.84 40.59 -14.38
C PRO A 143 -19.55 39.34 -15.23
N LEU A 144 -20.43 38.98 -16.17
CA LEU A 144 -20.23 37.86 -17.09
C LEU A 144 -19.07 38.11 -18.05
N ILE A 145 -18.91 39.32 -18.56
CA ILE A 145 -17.79 39.76 -19.39
C ILE A 145 -16.50 39.74 -18.55
N GLY A 146 -16.55 40.20 -17.29
CA GLY A 146 -15.41 40.12 -16.37
C GLY A 146 -14.96 38.70 -16.10
N ILE A 147 -15.90 37.76 -15.89
CA ILE A 147 -15.65 36.33 -15.71
C ILE A 147 -15.06 35.75 -17.01
N ALA A 148 -15.58 36.08 -18.17
CA ALA A 148 -15.06 35.61 -19.46
C ALA A 148 -13.64 36.12 -19.73
N ILE A 149 -13.34 37.39 -19.45
CA ILE A 149 -11.99 37.97 -19.55
C ILE A 149 -11.06 37.33 -18.54
N PHE A 150 -11.51 37.08 -17.30
CA PHE A 150 -10.74 36.36 -16.29
C PHE A 150 -10.44 34.92 -16.71
N PHE A 151 -11.42 34.22 -17.30
CA PHE A 151 -11.23 32.87 -17.83
C PHE A 151 -10.26 32.85 -19.03
N LEU A 152 -10.35 33.81 -19.94
CA LEU A 152 -9.40 33.98 -21.05
C LEU A 152 -8.00 34.34 -20.56
N PHE A 153 -7.89 35.18 -19.53
CA PHE A 153 -6.60 35.51 -18.90
C PHE A 153 -6.01 34.30 -18.16
N MET A 154 -6.84 33.52 -17.45
CA MET A 154 -6.43 32.29 -16.79
C MET A 154 -6.03 31.21 -17.80
N MET A 155 -6.74 31.08 -18.94
CA MET A 155 -6.34 30.21 -20.05
C MET A 155 -5.01 30.66 -20.68
N ASN A 156 -4.78 31.94 -20.82
CA ASN A 156 -3.55 32.45 -21.41
C ASN A 156 -2.36 32.41 -20.45
N GLN A 157 -2.57 32.49 -19.16
CA GLN A 157 -1.52 32.38 -18.12
C GLN A 157 -1.27 30.94 -17.65
N GLY A 158 -2.30 30.07 -17.68
CA GLY A 158 -2.23 28.67 -17.24
C GLY A 158 -2.03 27.63 -18.35
N GLY A 159 -2.26 28.01 -19.60
CA GLY A 159 -2.47 27.05 -20.69
C GLY A 159 -1.24 26.38 -21.28
N ASN A 160 -0.02 26.82 -20.99
CA ASN A 160 1.13 26.29 -21.73
C ASN A 160 2.29 25.70 -20.90
N ARG A 161 2.22 25.70 -19.56
CA ARG A 161 3.29 25.12 -18.73
C ARG A 161 2.85 23.99 -17.79
N GLY A 162 1.58 23.88 -17.45
CA GLY A 162 1.07 22.86 -16.54
C GLY A 162 0.68 21.55 -17.26
N ALA A 163 -0.06 21.64 -18.36
CA ALA A 163 -0.52 20.46 -19.09
C ALA A 163 0.60 19.71 -19.83
N MET A 164 1.67 20.38 -20.25
CA MET A 164 2.82 19.73 -20.88
C MET A 164 3.75 18.99 -19.89
N ASN A 165 3.63 19.22 -18.58
CA ASN A 165 4.47 18.56 -17.59
C ASN A 165 3.85 17.25 -17.02
N PHE A 166 2.58 16.98 -17.21
CA PHE A 166 1.94 15.74 -16.74
C PHE A 166 2.45 14.49 -17.46
N GLY A 167 2.90 14.61 -18.69
CA GLY A 167 3.48 13.50 -19.47
C GLY A 167 5.00 13.37 -19.38
N ARG A 168 5.68 14.26 -18.64
CA ARG A 168 7.13 14.17 -18.52
C ARG A 168 7.56 12.96 -17.72
N ASN A 169 8.53 12.24 -18.29
CA ASN A 169 9.15 11.07 -17.70
C ASN A 169 9.68 11.38 -16.29
N ARG A 170 9.22 10.59 -15.29
CA ARG A 170 9.75 10.59 -13.92
C ARG A 170 10.83 9.52 -13.72
N ALA A 171 11.28 8.85 -14.79
CA ALA A 171 12.32 7.86 -14.69
C ALA A 171 13.58 8.46 -14.05
N LYS A 172 14.09 7.76 -13.06
CA LYS A 172 15.37 8.13 -12.44
C LYS A 172 16.48 7.72 -13.40
N THR A 173 17.03 8.68 -14.13
CA THR A 173 18.22 8.47 -14.93
C THR A 173 19.43 8.44 -14.01
N GLN A 174 20.07 7.29 -13.89
CA GLN A 174 21.38 7.18 -13.26
C GLN A 174 22.43 7.25 -14.37
N SER A 175 23.24 8.33 -14.37
CA SER A 175 24.39 8.44 -15.26
C SER A 175 25.42 7.35 -14.93
N LYS A 176 26.32 7.04 -15.87
CA LYS A 176 27.41 6.07 -15.68
C LYS A 176 28.20 6.29 -14.39
N GLU A 177 28.44 7.53 -14.03
CA GLU A 177 29.23 7.92 -12.85
C GLU A 177 28.52 7.59 -11.53
N ASN A 178 27.20 7.41 -11.53
CA ASN A 178 26.41 7.12 -10.36
C ASN A 178 26.14 5.63 -10.12
N ILE A 179 26.46 4.74 -11.09
CA ILE A 179 26.25 3.28 -10.95
C ILE A 179 27.55 2.65 -10.45
N LYS A 180 27.64 2.50 -9.14
CA LYS A 180 28.81 1.88 -8.49
C LYS A 180 28.67 0.36 -8.37
N VAL A 181 27.45 -0.18 -8.52
CA VAL A 181 27.15 -1.60 -8.34
C VAL A 181 27.76 -2.43 -9.48
N ARG A 182 28.45 -3.50 -9.12
CA ARG A 182 29.11 -4.46 -10.03
C ARG A 182 28.64 -5.88 -9.71
N PHE A 183 28.99 -6.87 -10.55
CA PHE A 183 28.72 -8.29 -10.28
C PHE A 183 29.37 -8.77 -8.99
N THR A 184 30.46 -8.14 -8.56
CA THR A 184 31.11 -8.43 -7.27
C THR A 184 30.26 -8.05 -6.05
N ASP A 185 29.28 -7.19 -6.23
CA ASP A 185 28.35 -6.77 -5.16
C ASP A 185 27.07 -7.62 -5.13
N VAL A 186 26.89 -8.51 -6.12
CA VAL A 186 25.81 -9.48 -6.19
C VAL A 186 26.38 -10.84 -5.84
N ALA A 187 25.82 -11.50 -4.84
CA ALA A 187 26.23 -12.82 -4.39
C ALA A 187 25.06 -13.81 -4.48
N GLY A 188 25.34 -15.09 -4.56
CA GLY A 188 24.34 -16.17 -4.54
C GLY A 188 23.44 -16.21 -5.77
N ALA A 189 23.95 -15.78 -6.92
CA ALA A 189 23.24 -15.75 -8.20
C ALA A 189 24.24 -15.96 -9.35
N GLU A 190 25.08 -16.98 -9.23
CA GLU A 190 26.19 -17.16 -10.19
C GLU A 190 25.69 -17.60 -11.57
N GLU A 191 24.69 -18.50 -11.64
CA GLU A 191 24.08 -18.95 -12.89
C GLU A 191 23.36 -17.79 -13.59
N GLU A 192 22.63 -16.96 -12.83
CA GLU A 192 21.95 -15.79 -13.37
C GLU A 192 22.96 -14.76 -13.89
N LYS A 193 24.12 -14.61 -13.23
CA LYS A 193 25.19 -13.73 -13.72
C LYS A 193 25.77 -14.27 -15.02
N GLU A 194 26.02 -15.57 -15.14
CA GLU A 194 26.55 -16.20 -16.37
C GLU A 194 25.61 -15.92 -17.54
N GLU A 195 24.29 -16.07 -17.36
CA GLU A 195 23.29 -15.75 -18.36
C GLU A 195 23.32 -14.27 -18.77
N LEU A 196 23.63 -13.38 -17.83
CA LEU A 196 23.65 -11.94 -18.07
C LEU A 196 25.02 -11.42 -18.57
N VAL A 197 26.09 -12.20 -18.45
CA VAL A 197 27.41 -11.85 -19.02
C VAL A 197 27.32 -11.63 -20.53
N GLU A 198 26.52 -12.43 -21.25
CA GLU A 198 26.32 -12.24 -22.68
C GLU A 198 25.69 -10.88 -23.00
N VAL A 199 24.74 -10.42 -22.16
CA VAL A 199 24.09 -9.10 -22.28
C VAL A 199 25.13 -7.99 -22.08
N VAL A 200 26.01 -8.15 -21.08
CA VAL A 200 27.10 -7.21 -20.80
C VAL A 200 28.11 -7.18 -21.97
N ASP A 201 28.55 -8.36 -22.46
CA ASP A 201 29.51 -8.43 -23.58
C ASP A 201 28.93 -7.81 -24.85
N PHE A 202 27.65 -8.05 -25.12
CA PHE A 202 26.97 -7.40 -26.22
C PHE A 202 26.97 -5.86 -26.10
N LEU A 203 26.59 -5.30 -24.93
CA LEU A 203 26.59 -3.86 -24.73
C LEU A 203 27.99 -3.25 -24.83
N LYS A 204 29.04 -4.01 -24.46
CA LYS A 204 30.44 -3.59 -24.62
C LYS A 204 30.91 -3.70 -26.07
N ASN A 205 30.58 -4.81 -26.75
CA ASN A 205 31.15 -5.21 -28.04
C ASN A 205 30.06 -5.58 -29.08
N PRO A 206 29.10 -4.70 -29.43
CA PRO A 206 27.98 -5.05 -30.30
C PRO A 206 28.38 -5.47 -31.72
N ARG A 207 29.54 -4.99 -32.21
CA ARG A 207 30.05 -5.31 -33.55
C ARG A 207 30.40 -6.79 -33.72
N LYS A 208 30.90 -7.44 -32.67
CA LYS A 208 31.26 -8.89 -32.65
C LYS A 208 30.02 -9.75 -32.96
N TYR A 209 28.91 -9.47 -32.34
CA TYR A 209 27.67 -10.22 -32.51
C TYR A 209 27.01 -9.96 -33.87
N LYS A 210 27.00 -8.67 -34.30
CA LYS A 210 26.46 -8.29 -35.62
C LYS A 210 27.24 -8.95 -36.75
N ALA A 211 28.56 -9.08 -36.65
CA ALA A 211 29.40 -9.71 -37.67
C ALA A 211 29.11 -11.21 -37.85
N LEU A 212 28.64 -11.89 -36.80
CA LEU A 212 28.23 -13.30 -36.82
C LEU A 212 26.76 -13.49 -37.20
N GLY A 213 26.01 -12.40 -37.44
CA GLY A 213 24.57 -12.47 -37.75
C GLY A 213 23.71 -12.86 -36.54
N ALA A 214 24.25 -12.81 -35.32
CA ALA A 214 23.51 -13.16 -34.12
C ALA A 214 22.40 -12.13 -33.86
N ARG A 215 21.20 -12.63 -33.56
CA ARG A 215 20.12 -11.78 -33.07
C ARG A 215 20.28 -11.59 -31.57
N ILE A 216 20.35 -10.33 -31.16
CA ILE A 216 20.52 -9.93 -29.78
C ILE A 216 19.17 -9.90 -29.10
N PRO A 217 19.04 -10.36 -27.85
CA PRO A 217 17.81 -10.22 -27.11
C PRO A 217 17.50 -8.72 -26.89
N LYS A 218 16.32 -8.28 -27.33
CA LYS A 218 15.85 -6.91 -27.09
C LYS A 218 15.46 -6.69 -25.64
N GLY A 219 14.99 -7.76 -24.98
CA GLY A 219 14.56 -7.71 -23.61
C GLY A 219 14.89 -8.95 -22.80
N VAL A 220 15.16 -8.73 -21.52
CA VAL A 220 15.39 -9.76 -20.50
C VAL A 220 14.36 -9.59 -19.41
N LEU A 221 13.65 -10.67 -19.09
CA LEU A 221 12.71 -10.71 -17.96
C LEU A 221 13.39 -11.40 -16.78
N LEU A 222 13.55 -10.68 -15.68
CA LEU A 222 13.96 -11.23 -14.39
C LEU A 222 12.70 -11.61 -13.61
N GLU A 223 12.49 -12.90 -13.39
CA GLU A 223 11.36 -13.41 -12.62
C GLU A 223 11.82 -14.10 -11.34
N GLY A 224 11.02 -14.06 -10.27
CA GLY A 224 11.34 -14.74 -9.02
C GLY A 224 10.70 -14.08 -7.80
N PRO A 225 10.84 -14.67 -6.62
CA PRO A 225 10.28 -14.15 -5.37
C PRO A 225 10.75 -12.73 -5.05
N PRO A 226 9.98 -11.96 -4.26
CA PRO A 226 10.43 -10.65 -3.80
C PRO A 226 11.69 -10.78 -2.94
N GLY A 227 12.56 -9.76 -2.97
CA GLY A 227 13.77 -9.74 -2.14
C GLY A 227 14.97 -10.56 -2.65
N THR A 228 14.86 -11.26 -3.81
CA THR A 228 15.94 -12.06 -4.38
C THR A 228 17.04 -11.24 -5.08
N GLY A 229 16.91 -9.91 -5.15
CA GLY A 229 17.96 -9.05 -5.71
C GLY A 229 17.81 -8.72 -7.21
N LYS A 230 16.65 -8.94 -7.84
CA LYS A 230 16.39 -8.66 -9.27
C LYS A 230 16.80 -7.25 -9.70
N THR A 231 16.39 -6.24 -8.93
CA THR A 231 16.74 -4.83 -9.18
C THR A 231 18.24 -4.58 -9.00
N LEU A 232 18.89 -5.24 -8.03
CA LEU A 232 20.33 -5.14 -7.80
C LEU A 232 21.10 -5.76 -8.97
N LEU A 233 20.67 -6.92 -9.43
CA LEU A 233 21.26 -7.62 -10.57
C LEU A 233 21.17 -6.78 -11.86
N ALA A 234 20.01 -6.16 -12.14
CA ALA A 234 19.85 -5.26 -13.28
C ALA A 234 20.79 -4.04 -13.22
N LYS A 235 20.98 -3.46 -12.02
CA LYS A 235 21.96 -2.38 -11.80
C LYS A 235 23.40 -2.87 -12.01
N ALA A 236 23.73 -4.08 -11.56
CA ALA A 236 25.05 -4.66 -11.74
C ALA A 236 25.37 -4.88 -13.22
N VAL A 237 24.40 -5.35 -14.03
CA VAL A 237 24.55 -5.46 -15.49
C VAL A 237 24.90 -4.10 -16.12
N ALA A 238 24.17 -3.04 -15.74
CA ALA A 238 24.43 -1.69 -16.24
C ALA A 238 25.80 -1.17 -15.80
N GLY A 239 26.17 -1.42 -14.54
CA GLY A 239 27.47 -1.08 -14.01
C GLY A 239 28.61 -1.83 -14.70
N GLU A 240 28.48 -3.14 -14.94
CA GLU A 240 29.49 -3.91 -15.67
C GLU A 240 29.59 -3.48 -17.13
N ALA A 241 28.48 -3.20 -17.79
CA ALA A 241 28.45 -2.73 -19.17
C ALA A 241 28.92 -1.28 -19.35
N ASP A 242 29.01 -0.52 -18.26
CA ASP A 242 29.33 0.92 -18.26
C ASP A 242 28.38 1.74 -19.16
N VAL A 243 27.08 1.53 -18.99
CA VAL A 243 26.03 2.19 -19.77
C VAL A 243 25.05 2.94 -18.86
N PRO A 244 24.37 3.98 -19.35
CA PRO A 244 23.29 4.66 -18.62
C PRO A 244 22.15 3.70 -18.26
N PHE A 245 21.58 3.89 -17.06
CA PHE A 245 20.50 3.09 -16.52
C PHE A 245 19.27 3.96 -16.29
N PHE A 246 18.21 3.68 -17.05
CA PHE A 246 16.93 4.36 -16.94
C PHE A 246 15.96 3.48 -16.18
N SER A 247 15.67 3.81 -14.92
CA SER A 247 14.83 3.01 -14.05
C SER A 247 13.46 3.64 -13.82
N ILE A 248 12.41 2.84 -13.97
CA ILE A 248 11.02 3.21 -13.70
C ILE A 248 10.28 2.02 -13.08
N SER A 249 9.28 2.29 -12.24
CA SER A 249 8.34 1.24 -11.78
C SER A 249 7.18 1.10 -12.77
N GLY A 250 6.71 -0.12 -13.01
CA GLY A 250 5.49 -0.36 -13.77
C GLY A 250 4.28 0.37 -13.22
N SER A 251 4.22 0.56 -11.90
CA SER A 251 3.18 1.36 -11.25
C SER A 251 3.20 2.84 -11.63
N ASP A 252 4.37 3.40 -11.99
CA ASP A 252 4.50 4.78 -12.43
C ASP A 252 3.85 5.05 -13.80
N PHE A 253 3.56 4.00 -14.55
CA PHE A 253 2.84 4.09 -15.82
C PHE A 253 1.32 4.08 -15.66
N VAL A 254 0.81 3.64 -14.50
CA VAL A 254 -0.64 3.57 -14.25
C VAL A 254 -1.10 4.89 -13.66
N GLU A 255 -1.89 5.62 -14.44
CA GLU A 255 -2.44 6.92 -14.06
C GLU A 255 -3.96 6.94 -14.27
N MET A 256 -4.64 7.92 -13.64
CA MET A 256 -6.10 8.07 -13.81
C MET A 256 -6.51 8.66 -15.17
N PHE A 257 -5.58 9.31 -15.88
CA PHE A 257 -5.85 9.98 -17.16
C PHE A 257 -5.36 9.14 -18.33
N VAL A 258 -6.27 8.82 -19.24
CA VAL A 258 -5.99 8.03 -20.44
C VAL A 258 -4.89 8.67 -21.30
N GLY A 259 -3.89 7.88 -21.69
CA GLY A 259 -2.78 8.28 -22.56
C GLY A 259 -1.57 8.87 -21.86
N VAL A 260 -1.60 9.14 -20.55
CA VAL A 260 -0.44 9.64 -19.79
C VAL A 260 0.62 8.55 -19.65
N GLY A 261 0.23 7.33 -19.31
CA GLY A 261 1.14 6.19 -19.22
C GLY A 261 1.84 5.91 -20.55
N ALA A 262 1.09 5.87 -21.64
CA ALA A 262 1.65 5.69 -22.98
C ALA A 262 2.63 6.81 -23.36
N SER A 263 2.35 8.06 -22.97
CA SER A 263 3.27 9.20 -23.19
C SER A 263 4.56 9.04 -22.40
N ARG A 264 4.50 8.54 -21.16
CA ARG A 264 5.70 8.27 -20.33
C ARG A 264 6.56 7.16 -20.92
N VAL A 265 5.93 6.07 -21.40
CA VAL A 265 6.65 5.01 -22.10
C VAL A 265 7.43 5.60 -23.28
N ARG A 266 6.76 6.36 -24.14
CA ARG A 266 7.40 6.99 -25.31
C ARG A 266 8.56 7.88 -24.91
N SER A 267 8.37 8.77 -23.93
CA SER A 267 9.43 9.66 -23.44
C SER A 267 10.62 8.89 -22.85
N LEU A 268 10.39 7.80 -22.12
CA LEU A 268 11.44 6.95 -21.57
C LEU A 268 12.32 6.34 -22.68
N PHE A 269 11.67 5.78 -23.70
CA PHE A 269 12.37 5.18 -24.83
C PHE A 269 13.08 6.23 -25.69
N GLU A 270 12.49 7.41 -25.90
CA GLU A 270 13.14 8.54 -26.57
C GLU A 270 14.39 9.02 -25.82
N ASP A 271 14.32 9.09 -24.47
CA ASP A 271 15.47 9.49 -23.65
C ASP A 271 16.59 8.43 -23.69
N ALA A 272 16.24 7.14 -23.69
CA ALA A 272 17.21 6.06 -23.84
C ALA A 272 17.84 6.05 -25.24
N LYS A 273 17.07 6.34 -26.31
CA LYS A 273 17.55 6.42 -27.69
C LYS A 273 18.55 7.57 -27.93
N LYS A 274 18.54 8.62 -27.11
CA LYS A 274 19.56 9.68 -27.15
C LYS A 274 20.94 9.21 -26.67
N ALA A 275 20.98 8.11 -25.90
CA ALA A 275 22.22 7.47 -25.52
C ALA A 275 22.61 6.43 -26.59
N GLU A 276 23.89 6.35 -26.97
CA GLU A 276 24.35 5.36 -27.96
C GLU A 276 24.13 3.91 -27.48
N ARG A 277 24.16 3.71 -26.16
CA ARG A 277 23.94 2.43 -25.47
C ARG A 277 23.26 2.72 -24.15
N ALA A 278 22.25 1.93 -23.79
CA ALA A 278 21.52 2.12 -22.54
C ALA A 278 20.84 0.82 -22.08
N ILE A 279 20.55 0.76 -20.79
CA ILE A 279 19.60 -0.21 -20.22
C ILE A 279 18.37 0.56 -19.74
N ILE A 280 17.19 0.10 -20.17
CA ILE A 280 15.90 0.50 -19.62
C ILE A 280 15.49 -0.57 -18.64
N PHE A 281 15.28 -0.20 -17.38
CA PHE A 281 14.81 -1.12 -16.35
C PHE A 281 13.38 -0.78 -15.92
N ILE A 282 12.50 -1.77 -16.01
CA ILE A 282 11.10 -1.65 -15.61
C ILE A 282 10.87 -2.62 -14.45
N ASP A 283 10.78 -2.08 -13.24
CA ASP A 283 10.44 -2.88 -12.06
C ASP A 283 8.92 -3.11 -11.99
N GLU A 284 8.49 -4.21 -11.38
CA GLU A 284 7.07 -4.53 -11.22
C GLU A 284 6.29 -4.45 -12.55
N ILE A 285 6.83 -5.04 -13.62
CA ILE A 285 6.22 -4.98 -14.95
C ILE A 285 4.79 -5.54 -14.98
N ASP A 286 4.43 -6.42 -14.04
CA ASP A 286 3.08 -6.96 -13.87
C ASP A 286 2.03 -5.91 -13.54
N ALA A 287 2.42 -4.73 -13.03
CA ALA A 287 1.50 -3.61 -12.84
C ALA A 287 0.87 -3.15 -14.18
N VAL A 288 1.62 -3.22 -15.28
CA VAL A 288 1.17 -2.80 -16.63
C VAL A 288 0.92 -4.00 -17.53
N GLY A 289 1.76 -5.03 -17.40
CA GLY A 289 1.83 -6.18 -18.30
C GLY A 289 0.84 -7.31 -18.02
N ARG A 290 -0.16 -7.11 -17.17
CA ARG A 290 -1.12 -8.15 -16.79
C ARG A 290 -2.02 -8.54 -17.96
N ARG A 291 -2.39 -9.86 -18.06
CA ARG A 291 -3.35 -10.40 -19.04
C ARG A 291 -4.67 -9.62 -19.04
N ARG A 292 -5.25 -9.49 -20.22
CA ARG A 292 -6.55 -8.84 -20.43
C ARG A 292 -7.62 -9.62 -19.69
N GLY A 293 -8.31 -8.96 -18.75
CA GLY A 293 -9.43 -9.53 -18.03
C GLY A 293 -10.76 -9.11 -18.68
N THR A 294 -11.77 -9.97 -18.60
CA THR A 294 -13.15 -9.69 -19.06
C THR A 294 -13.92 -8.74 -18.13
N GLY A 295 -13.25 -8.04 -17.20
CA GLY A 295 -13.89 -7.16 -16.22
C GLY A 295 -14.31 -5.81 -16.82
N MET A 296 -15.58 -5.47 -16.69
CA MET A 296 -16.14 -4.15 -17.03
C MET A 296 -15.71 -3.12 -15.97
N GLY A 297 -14.57 -2.43 -16.20
CA GLY A 297 -14.13 -1.31 -15.34
C GLY A 297 -13.17 -0.39 -16.08
N GLY A 298 -13.44 0.92 -16.10
CA GLY A 298 -12.73 1.95 -16.87
C GLY A 298 -11.24 2.17 -16.52
N GLY A 299 -10.65 1.42 -15.59
CA GLY A 299 -9.22 1.45 -15.29
C GLY A 299 -8.37 0.49 -16.14
N ASN A 300 -9.00 -0.38 -16.95
CA ASN A 300 -8.29 -1.33 -17.79
C ASN A 300 -7.83 -0.70 -19.11
N ASP A 301 -8.56 0.28 -19.66
CA ASP A 301 -8.28 0.88 -20.96
C ASP A 301 -6.94 1.63 -21.00
N GLU A 302 -6.63 2.36 -19.93
CA GLU A 302 -5.36 3.09 -19.83
C GLU A 302 -4.17 2.14 -19.72
N ARG A 303 -4.31 1.09 -18.91
CA ARG A 303 -3.28 0.05 -18.76
C ARG A 303 -3.02 -0.67 -20.08
N GLU A 304 -4.07 -1.05 -20.81
CA GLU A 304 -3.94 -1.69 -22.12
C GLU A 304 -3.29 -0.76 -23.15
N GLN A 305 -3.65 0.52 -23.14
CA GLN A 305 -3.02 1.49 -24.04
C GLN A 305 -1.53 1.65 -23.73
N THR A 306 -1.17 1.67 -22.46
CA THR A 306 0.22 1.75 -22.00
C THR A 306 1.00 0.50 -22.37
N LEU A 307 0.43 -0.69 -22.15
CA LEU A 307 1.02 -1.96 -22.57
C LEU A 307 1.24 -1.99 -24.10
N ASN A 308 0.23 -1.62 -24.87
CA ASN A 308 0.35 -1.57 -26.33
C ASN A 308 1.46 -0.60 -26.78
N GLN A 309 1.59 0.56 -26.13
CA GLN A 309 2.69 1.48 -26.42
C GLN A 309 4.05 0.87 -26.09
N LEU A 310 4.18 0.16 -24.95
CA LEU A 310 5.41 -0.55 -24.59
C LEU A 310 5.79 -1.59 -25.65
N LEU A 311 4.80 -2.37 -26.12
CA LEU A 311 5.02 -3.36 -27.18
C LEU A 311 5.45 -2.69 -28.48
N ILE A 312 4.85 -1.56 -28.87
CA ILE A 312 5.21 -0.79 -30.05
C ILE A 312 6.66 -0.28 -29.95
N GLU A 313 7.05 0.29 -28.81
CA GLU A 313 8.42 0.78 -28.63
C GLU A 313 9.44 -0.35 -28.67
N MET A 314 9.14 -1.52 -28.08
CA MET A 314 10.02 -2.69 -28.15
C MET A 314 10.13 -3.27 -29.56
N ASP A 315 9.01 -3.34 -30.29
CA ASP A 315 9.00 -3.81 -31.69
C ASP A 315 9.72 -2.83 -32.61
N GLY A 316 9.62 -1.52 -32.31
CA GLY A 316 10.22 -0.41 -33.09
C GLY A 316 11.72 -0.22 -32.91
N PHE A 317 12.41 -1.08 -32.13
CA PHE A 317 13.88 -1.06 -32.11
C PHE A 317 14.44 -1.55 -33.44
N ASP A 318 15.08 -0.66 -34.17
CA ASP A 318 15.88 -1.03 -35.32
C ASP A 318 17.14 -1.79 -34.87
N GLY A 319 17.58 -2.78 -35.62
CA GLY A 319 18.72 -3.64 -35.27
C GLY A 319 20.06 -2.91 -35.05
N ASN A 320 20.06 -1.58 -35.13
CA ASN A 320 21.20 -0.71 -34.86
C ASN A 320 21.19 -0.04 -33.47
N GLU A 321 20.06 -0.06 -32.77
CA GLU A 321 19.96 0.48 -31.42
C GLU A 321 20.56 -0.50 -30.41
N ASN A 322 21.56 -0.05 -29.64
CA ASN A 322 22.22 -0.88 -28.62
C ASN A 322 21.56 -0.65 -27.26
N ILE A 323 20.23 -0.77 -27.23
CA ILE A 323 19.42 -0.63 -26.03
C ILE A 323 18.86 -1.99 -25.66
N ILE A 324 18.91 -2.32 -24.37
CA ILE A 324 18.30 -3.53 -23.82
C ILE A 324 17.28 -3.14 -22.76
N VAL A 325 16.11 -3.75 -22.83
CA VAL A 325 15.07 -3.58 -21.82
C VAL A 325 15.18 -4.73 -20.83
N ILE A 326 15.40 -4.44 -19.56
CA ILE A 326 15.34 -5.42 -18.48
C ILE A 326 14.08 -5.15 -17.69
N ALA A 327 13.21 -6.15 -17.54
CA ALA A 327 12.03 -6.04 -16.70
C ALA A 327 12.14 -7.00 -15.51
N ALA A 328 11.58 -6.62 -14.37
CA ALA A 328 11.49 -7.48 -13.20
C ALA A 328 10.03 -7.69 -12.81
N THR A 329 9.71 -8.92 -12.37
CA THR A 329 8.40 -9.26 -11.83
C THR A 329 8.51 -10.32 -10.74
N ASN A 330 7.59 -10.26 -9.80
CA ASN A 330 7.39 -11.33 -8.82
C ASN A 330 6.33 -12.34 -9.29
N ARG A 331 5.61 -12.02 -10.40
CA ARG A 331 4.47 -12.78 -10.89
C ARG A 331 4.49 -12.91 -12.42
N SER A 332 5.34 -13.77 -12.92
CA SER A 332 5.39 -14.04 -14.37
C SER A 332 4.12 -14.72 -14.92
N ASP A 333 3.37 -15.41 -14.05
CA ASP A 333 2.11 -16.11 -14.37
C ASP A 333 0.99 -15.17 -14.83
N VAL A 334 0.98 -13.92 -14.37
CA VAL A 334 -0.07 -12.94 -14.72
C VAL A 334 0.25 -12.14 -15.97
N LEU A 335 1.47 -12.24 -16.50
CA LEU A 335 1.89 -11.43 -17.66
C LEU A 335 1.16 -11.80 -18.94
N ASP A 336 0.90 -10.80 -19.77
CA ASP A 336 0.34 -11.00 -21.12
C ASP A 336 1.36 -11.76 -21.98
N PRO A 337 0.95 -12.89 -22.61
CA PRO A 337 1.83 -13.65 -23.49
C PRO A 337 2.45 -12.83 -24.63
N ALA A 338 1.84 -11.71 -25.00
CA ALA A 338 2.38 -10.80 -26.01
C ALA A 338 3.74 -10.20 -25.62
N LEU A 339 3.99 -9.99 -24.32
CA LEU A 339 5.31 -9.53 -23.81
C LEU A 339 6.40 -10.57 -24.00
N LEU A 340 6.03 -11.86 -23.97
CA LEU A 340 6.97 -12.99 -24.00
C LEU A 340 7.24 -13.53 -25.41
N ARG A 341 6.73 -12.83 -26.45
CA ARG A 341 7.00 -13.19 -27.85
C ARG A 341 8.41 -12.82 -28.26
N PRO A 342 9.06 -13.62 -29.14
CA PRO A 342 10.36 -13.29 -29.71
C PRO A 342 10.39 -11.86 -30.28
N GLY A 343 11.48 -11.14 -30.00
CA GLY A 343 11.62 -9.71 -30.37
C GLY A 343 11.21 -8.73 -29.28
N ARG A 344 10.76 -9.23 -28.11
CA ARG A 344 10.37 -8.45 -26.92
C ARG A 344 11.17 -8.92 -25.72
N PHE A 345 10.55 -9.62 -24.75
CA PHE A 345 11.31 -10.28 -23.68
C PHE A 345 11.70 -11.69 -24.15
N ASP A 346 12.77 -11.74 -24.92
CA ASP A 346 13.27 -12.95 -25.55
C ASP A 346 13.89 -13.92 -24.56
N ARG A 347 14.47 -13.37 -23.48
CA ARG A 347 15.19 -14.14 -22.49
C ARG A 347 14.53 -14.00 -21.12
N LYS A 348 14.37 -15.12 -20.43
CA LYS A 348 13.85 -15.17 -19.06
C LYS A 348 14.93 -15.70 -18.15
N VAL A 349 15.20 -15.00 -17.08
CA VAL A 349 16.16 -15.38 -16.05
C VAL A 349 15.39 -15.52 -14.73
N LEU A 350 15.36 -16.74 -14.20
CA LEU A 350 14.73 -17.04 -12.93
C LEU A 350 15.73 -16.73 -11.80
N VAL A 351 15.46 -15.68 -11.04
CA VAL A 351 16.23 -15.31 -9.84
C VAL A 351 15.58 -15.99 -8.64
N GLY A 352 16.03 -17.19 -8.36
CA GLY A 352 15.49 -18.08 -7.34
C GLY A 352 15.84 -17.68 -5.91
N ARG A 353 15.42 -18.53 -4.96
CA ARG A 353 15.93 -18.46 -3.58
C ARG A 353 17.35 -19.03 -3.55
N PRO A 354 18.28 -18.39 -2.84
CA PRO A 354 19.65 -18.87 -2.77
C PRO A 354 19.75 -20.18 -1.97
N ASP A 355 20.65 -21.07 -2.39
CA ASP A 355 21.06 -22.25 -1.64
C ASP A 355 21.94 -21.85 -0.43
N VAL A 356 22.39 -22.82 0.38
CA VAL A 356 23.23 -22.54 1.57
C VAL A 356 24.49 -21.75 1.19
N LYS A 357 25.14 -22.10 0.09
CA LYS A 357 26.36 -21.41 -0.37
C LYS A 357 26.05 -19.99 -0.81
N GLY A 358 24.96 -19.81 -1.53
CA GLY A 358 24.47 -18.50 -1.95
C GLY A 358 24.12 -17.63 -0.75
N ARG A 359 23.43 -18.18 0.26
CA ARG A 359 23.11 -17.45 1.49
C ARG A 359 24.37 -17.02 2.25
N GLU A 360 25.35 -17.91 2.38
CA GLU A 360 26.64 -17.58 2.99
C GLU A 360 27.36 -16.45 2.22
N ALA A 361 27.38 -16.52 0.88
CA ALA A 361 27.97 -15.50 0.04
C ALA A 361 27.26 -14.14 0.19
N ILE A 362 25.92 -14.13 0.26
CA ILE A 362 25.11 -12.92 0.48
C ILE A 362 25.42 -12.34 1.87
N LEU A 363 25.42 -13.16 2.92
CA LEU A 363 25.77 -12.74 4.27
C LEU A 363 27.16 -12.10 4.32
N LYS A 364 28.16 -12.67 3.66
CA LYS A 364 29.52 -12.10 3.57
C LYS A 364 29.53 -10.71 2.92
N VAL A 365 28.70 -10.49 1.89
CA VAL A 365 28.59 -9.18 1.25
C VAL A 365 28.01 -8.16 2.22
N HIS A 366 26.92 -8.49 2.91
CA HIS A 366 26.25 -7.58 3.85
C HIS A 366 27.00 -7.41 5.18
N ALA A 367 27.91 -8.33 5.52
CA ALA A 367 28.78 -8.26 6.69
C ALA A 367 29.98 -7.33 6.53
N LYS A 368 30.38 -6.95 5.30
CA LYS A 368 31.61 -6.15 5.03
C LYS A 368 31.72 -4.88 5.87
N ASN A 369 30.63 -4.25 6.21
CA ASN A 369 30.58 -2.98 6.94
C ASN A 369 30.07 -3.15 8.38
N LYS A 370 30.06 -4.37 8.91
CA LYS A 370 29.56 -4.66 10.27
C LYS A 370 30.67 -5.25 11.13
N PRO A 371 30.86 -4.79 12.36
CA PRO A 371 31.86 -5.32 13.29
C PRO A 371 31.35 -6.64 13.87
N LEU A 372 31.65 -7.77 13.24
CA LEU A 372 31.36 -9.09 13.77
C LEU A 372 32.40 -9.53 14.81
N ALA A 373 31.97 -10.28 15.81
CA ALA A 373 32.83 -10.94 16.77
C ALA A 373 33.41 -12.26 16.19
N GLU A 374 34.41 -12.86 16.85
CA GLU A 374 35.08 -14.05 16.35
C GLU A 374 34.26 -15.33 16.46
N ASP A 375 33.23 -15.34 17.29
CA ASP A 375 32.28 -16.44 17.49
C ASP A 375 31.22 -16.56 16.39
N VAL A 376 31.11 -15.56 15.50
CA VAL A 376 30.13 -15.53 14.41
C VAL A 376 30.63 -16.34 13.21
N ASP A 377 29.98 -17.48 12.94
CA ASP A 377 30.16 -18.23 11.71
C ASP A 377 28.97 -18.01 10.75
N LEU A 378 29.21 -17.21 9.68
CA LEU A 378 28.20 -16.92 8.67
C LEU A 378 27.72 -18.16 7.91
N LYS A 379 28.49 -19.26 7.91
CA LYS A 379 28.05 -20.51 7.32
C LYS A 379 26.97 -21.16 8.17
N VAL A 380 27.11 -21.12 9.49
CA VAL A 380 26.08 -21.60 10.42
C VAL A 380 24.81 -20.78 10.25
N VAL A 381 24.90 -19.44 10.22
CA VAL A 381 23.79 -18.53 9.95
C VAL A 381 23.09 -18.87 8.63
N ALA A 382 23.86 -19.16 7.57
CA ALA A 382 23.30 -19.56 6.28
C ALA A 382 22.54 -20.91 6.34
N GLN A 383 22.99 -21.84 7.18
CA GLN A 383 22.29 -23.11 7.42
C GLN A 383 21.01 -22.91 8.22
N GLN A 384 21.02 -21.99 9.18
CA GLN A 384 19.88 -21.66 10.07
C GLN A 384 18.76 -20.86 9.37
N THR A 385 19.04 -20.29 8.20
CA THR A 385 18.09 -19.44 7.45
C THR A 385 17.60 -20.08 6.13
N PRO A 386 17.05 -21.32 6.14
CA PRO A 386 16.56 -21.94 4.92
C PRO A 386 15.40 -21.16 4.33
N GLY A 387 15.40 -20.98 3.00
CA GLY A 387 14.36 -20.27 2.30
C GLY A 387 14.41 -18.74 2.40
N PHE A 388 15.36 -18.16 3.15
CA PHE A 388 15.57 -16.72 3.19
C PHE A 388 16.11 -16.22 1.85
N VAL A 389 15.65 -15.04 1.47
CA VAL A 389 16.14 -14.31 0.30
C VAL A 389 17.18 -13.27 0.71
N GLY A 390 17.84 -12.64 -0.27
CA GLY A 390 18.88 -11.64 0.01
C GLY A 390 18.44 -10.50 0.93
N ALA A 391 17.20 -10.03 0.78
CA ALA A 391 16.63 -8.98 1.63
C ALA A 391 16.41 -9.45 3.08
N ASP A 392 16.01 -10.71 3.29
CA ASP A 392 15.84 -11.27 4.64
C ASP A 392 17.19 -11.38 5.35
N LEU A 393 18.22 -11.85 4.64
CA LEU A 393 19.57 -11.99 5.17
C LEU A 393 20.22 -10.64 5.50
N GLU A 394 19.99 -9.61 4.66
CA GLU A 394 20.38 -8.24 4.99
C GLU A 394 19.70 -7.77 6.27
N ASN A 395 18.40 -8.04 6.40
CA ASN A 395 17.60 -7.63 7.55
C ASN A 395 18.05 -8.35 8.82
N VAL A 396 18.40 -9.64 8.77
CA VAL A 396 18.96 -10.37 9.93
C VAL A 396 20.21 -9.68 10.45
N LEU A 397 21.18 -9.39 9.57
CA LEU A 397 22.41 -8.71 9.99
C LEU A 397 22.17 -7.26 10.46
N ASN A 398 21.15 -6.59 9.94
CA ASN A 398 20.76 -5.27 10.41
C ASN A 398 20.09 -5.33 11.78
N GLU A 399 19.15 -6.27 11.98
CA GLU A 399 18.54 -6.49 13.29
C GLU A 399 19.56 -6.93 14.34
N ALA A 400 20.52 -7.80 13.98
CA ALA A 400 21.62 -8.19 14.87
C ALA A 400 22.45 -6.97 15.33
N ALA A 401 22.75 -6.05 14.41
CA ALA A 401 23.42 -4.80 14.77
C ALA A 401 22.59 -3.94 15.74
N LEU A 402 21.26 -3.88 15.54
CA LEU A 402 20.35 -3.16 16.43
C LEU A 402 20.23 -3.82 17.80
N VAL A 403 20.27 -5.18 17.85
CA VAL A 403 20.29 -5.95 19.12
C VAL A 403 21.59 -5.70 19.87
N ALA A 404 22.75 -5.79 19.20
CA ALA A 404 24.05 -5.52 19.78
C ALA A 404 24.14 -4.08 20.34
N ALA A 405 23.67 -3.09 19.57
CA ALA A 405 23.63 -1.70 20.00
C ALA A 405 22.74 -1.50 21.25
N ARG A 406 21.58 -2.18 21.32
CA ARG A 406 20.69 -2.14 22.50
C ARG A 406 21.34 -2.78 23.73
N ARG A 407 22.18 -3.80 23.53
CA ARG A 407 22.97 -4.46 24.58
C ARG A 407 24.30 -3.73 24.86
N SER A 408 24.47 -2.51 24.30
CA SER A 408 25.68 -1.67 24.45
C SER A 408 26.99 -2.37 24.06
N LYS A 409 26.92 -3.35 23.15
CA LYS A 409 28.09 -4.06 22.63
C LYS A 409 28.75 -3.27 21.50
N THR A 410 30.06 -3.43 21.33
CA THR A 410 30.85 -2.82 20.24
C THR A 410 30.98 -3.74 19.02
N ARG A 411 30.65 -5.02 19.17
CA ARG A 411 30.68 -6.04 18.11
C ARG A 411 29.41 -6.88 18.18
N ILE A 412 29.01 -7.42 17.05
CA ILE A 412 27.86 -8.31 16.90
C ILE A 412 28.36 -9.73 17.16
N ASP A 413 27.86 -10.40 18.17
CA ASP A 413 28.20 -11.79 18.48
C ASP A 413 27.11 -12.76 17.97
N ALA A 414 27.34 -14.07 18.13
CA ALA A 414 26.42 -15.12 17.69
C ALA A 414 25.06 -15.00 18.37
N SER A 415 24.98 -14.61 19.66
CA SER A 415 23.72 -14.47 20.40
C SER A 415 22.85 -13.29 19.90
N ASP A 416 23.47 -12.26 19.31
CA ASP A 416 22.75 -11.14 18.71
C ASP A 416 22.16 -11.54 17.36
N ILE A 417 22.85 -12.43 16.62
CA ILE A 417 22.36 -12.96 15.35
C ILE A 417 21.19 -13.92 15.60
N ASP A 418 21.30 -14.83 16.58
CA ASP A 418 20.21 -15.73 16.96
C ASP A 418 18.93 -14.98 17.34
N GLU A 419 19.06 -13.90 18.15
CA GLU A 419 17.91 -13.06 18.50
C GLU A 419 17.36 -12.32 17.27
N ALA A 420 18.21 -11.91 16.33
CA ALA A 420 17.80 -11.27 15.09
C ALA A 420 17.07 -12.23 14.16
N GLU A 421 17.55 -13.48 14.01
CA GLU A 421 16.86 -14.52 13.26
C GLU A 421 15.45 -14.77 13.82
N ASP A 422 15.35 -14.95 15.13
CA ASP A 422 14.08 -15.10 15.82
C ASP A 422 13.13 -13.94 15.58
N ARG A 423 13.65 -12.69 15.56
CA ARG A 423 12.85 -11.51 15.27
C ARG A 423 12.35 -11.43 13.83
N VAL A 424 13.17 -11.84 12.88
CA VAL A 424 12.81 -11.86 11.46
C VAL A 424 11.77 -12.96 11.20
N ILE A 425 11.91 -14.13 11.82
CA ILE A 425 11.01 -15.29 11.65
C ILE A 425 9.68 -15.07 12.37
N ALA A 426 9.73 -14.77 13.68
CA ALA A 426 8.57 -14.79 14.57
C ALA A 426 8.17 -13.42 15.14
N GLY A 427 8.98 -12.38 14.89
CA GLY A 427 8.77 -11.03 15.42
C GLY A 427 9.40 -10.79 16.79
N PRO A 428 9.21 -9.60 17.38
CA PRO A 428 9.78 -9.25 18.68
C PRO A 428 9.21 -10.11 19.81
N SER A 429 10.06 -10.46 20.80
CA SER A 429 9.64 -11.16 22.01
C SER A 429 8.68 -10.31 22.84
N LYS A 430 7.63 -10.93 23.40
CA LYS A 430 6.63 -10.30 24.27
C LYS A 430 6.90 -10.67 25.73
N LYS A 431 8.00 -10.16 26.28
CA LYS A 431 8.40 -10.46 27.68
C LYS A 431 7.39 -10.00 28.74
N ASP A 432 6.60 -8.95 28.44
CA ASP A 432 5.62 -8.36 29.38
C ASP A 432 4.26 -9.06 29.39
N ARG A 433 4.07 -10.10 28.55
CA ARG A 433 2.81 -10.83 28.54
C ARG A 433 2.74 -11.78 29.75
N GLN A 434 1.87 -11.47 30.70
CA GLN A 434 1.56 -12.39 31.79
C GLN A 434 0.79 -13.61 31.23
N VAL A 435 1.49 -14.71 31.10
CA VAL A 435 0.90 -16.03 30.74
C VAL A 435 0.66 -16.78 32.04
N SER A 436 -0.53 -17.37 32.20
CA SER A 436 -0.81 -18.18 33.38
C SER A 436 0.13 -19.39 33.44
N GLU A 437 0.47 -19.88 34.65
CA GLU A 437 1.31 -21.07 34.81
C GLU A 437 0.71 -22.29 34.07
N HIS A 438 -0.61 -22.41 34.08
CA HIS A 438 -1.30 -23.48 33.36
C HIS A 438 -1.11 -23.37 31.86
N GLU A 439 -1.31 -22.16 31.28
CA GLU A 439 -1.11 -21.90 29.85
C GLU A 439 0.35 -22.10 29.43
N ARG A 440 1.31 -21.61 30.25
CA ARG A 440 2.74 -21.81 30.03
C ARG A 440 3.10 -23.31 30.01
N LYS A 441 2.49 -24.11 30.90
CA LYS A 441 2.69 -25.54 30.92
C LYS A 441 2.09 -26.23 29.69
N VAL A 442 0.90 -25.84 29.25
CA VAL A 442 0.29 -26.36 28.02
C VAL A 442 1.17 -26.07 26.80
N VAL A 443 1.66 -24.84 26.67
CA VAL A 443 2.57 -24.45 25.57
C VAL A 443 3.87 -25.28 25.64
N ALA A 444 4.47 -25.46 26.80
CA ALA A 444 5.71 -26.26 26.92
C ALA A 444 5.53 -27.71 26.46
N TYR A 445 4.44 -28.36 26.82
CA TYR A 445 4.15 -29.71 26.35
C TYR A 445 3.75 -29.76 24.88
N HIS A 446 3.10 -28.72 24.37
CA HIS A 446 2.79 -28.57 22.95
C HIS A 446 4.08 -28.51 22.10
N GLU A 447 5.01 -27.62 22.44
CA GLU A 447 6.29 -27.48 21.74
C GLU A 447 7.19 -28.70 21.92
N ALA A 448 7.17 -29.33 23.10
CA ALA A 448 7.84 -30.59 23.32
C ALA A 448 7.24 -31.72 22.45
N GLY A 449 5.94 -31.69 22.17
CA GLY A 449 5.27 -32.61 21.25
C GLY A 449 5.79 -32.51 19.82
N HIS A 450 5.88 -31.30 19.29
CA HIS A 450 6.54 -31.08 18.00
C HIS A 450 7.98 -31.55 17.99
N THR A 451 8.72 -31.26 19.07
CA THR A 451 10.13 -31.62 19.22
C THR A 451 10.35 -33.13 19.21
N ILE A 452 9.60 -33.90 20.00
CA ILE A 452 9.81 -35.36 20.10
C ILE A 452 9.40 -36.08 18.81
N VAL A 453 8.34 -35.61 18.15
CA VAL A 453 7.94 -36.17 16.84
C VAL A 453 9.01 -35.83 15.78
N GLY A 454 9.51 -34.59 15.75
CA GLY A 454 10.58 -34.18 14.84
C GLY A 454 11.89 -34.95 15.05
N LEU A 455 12.30 -35.21 16.30
CA LEU A 455 13.49 -36.00 16.63
C LEU A 455 13.36 -37.46 16.21
N THR A 456 12.18 -38.04 16.37
CA THR A 456 11.93 -39.46 16.07
C THR A 456 11.84 -39.69 14.54
N LEU A 457 11.27 -38.73 13.79
CA LEU A 457 11.09 -38.77 12.35
C LEU A 457 12.16 -37.94 11.60
N SER A 458 13.39 -37.96 12.07
CA SER A 458 14.49 -37.12 11.57
C SER A 458 15.09 -37.58 10.24
N SER A 459 14.31 -38.06 9.28
CA SER A 459 14.82 -38.50 7.99
C SER A 459 15.35 -37.33 7.14
N ALA A 460 14.61 -36.24 7.06
CA ALA A 460 14.92 -35.10 6.21
C ALA A 460 15.26 -33.79 6.95
N ARG A 461 14.90 -33.68 8.24
CA ARG A 461 15.06 -32.44 9.02
C ARG A 461 15.61 -32.75 10.42
N ASP A 462 16.41 -31.80 10.92
CA ASP A 462 16.90 -31.82 12.30
C ASP A 462 16.22 -30.71 13.13
N VAL A 463 15.87 -31.02 14.38
CA VAL A 463 15.36 -30.01 15.30
C VAL A 463 16.52 -29.13 15.75
N HIS A 464 16.42 -27.84 15.49
CA HIS A 464 17.47 -26.88 15.77
C HIS A 464 17.25 -26.12 17.07
N LYS A 465 16.03 -25.67 17.29
CA LYS A 465 15.66 -24.82 18.45
C LYS A 465 14.19 -24.99 18.82
N VAL A 466 13.91 -24.97 20.09
CA VAL A 466 12.53 -24.92 20.61
C VAL A 466 12.44 -23.90 21.72
N THR A 467 11.37 -23.10 21.73
CA THR A 467 11.17 -22.04 22.71
C THR A 467 9.70 -21.85 23.06
N ILE A 468 9.47 -21.50 24.32
CA ILE A 468 8.14 -21.09 24.81
C ILE A 468 8.05 -19.59 25.06
N VAL A 469 9.05 -18.80 24.64
CA VAL A 469 9.01 -17.34 24.70
C VAL A 469 8.03 -16.82 23.65
N PRO A 470 6.94 -16.13 24.06
CA PRO A 470 5.95 -15.67 23.09
C PRO A 470 6.53 -14.62 22.14
N ARG A 471 6.30 -14.82 20.83
CA ARG A 471 6.67 -13.85 19.78
C ARG A 471 5.50 -13.65 18.81
N GLY A 472 5.27 -12.41 18.42
CA GLY A 472 4.20 -12.10 17.47
C GLY A 472 2.82 -12.65 17.91
N ARG A 473 2.31 -13.65 17.22
CA ARG A 473 1.06 -14.39 17.54
C ARG A 473 1.31 -15.75 18.16
N ALA A 474 2.54 -16.27 18.10
CA ALA A 474 2.90 -17.57 18.60
C ALA A 474 3.12 -17.53 20.13
N GLY A 475 2.64 -18.55 20.83
CA GLY A 475 2.90 -18.77 22.26
C GLY A 475 4.26 -19.40 22.51
N GLY A 476 4.75 -20.19 21.56
CA GLY A 476 6.04 -20.83 21.44
C GLY A 476 6.26 -21.20 19.99
N TYR A 477 7.40 -21.78 19.66
CA TYR A 477 7.68 -22.34 18.34
C TYR A 477 8.90 -23.29 18.37
N MET A 478 8.90 -24.22 17.43
CA MET A 478 10.01 -25.11 17.16
C MET A 478 10.58 -24.84 15.76
N ILE A 479 11.89 -24.69 15.65
CA ILE A 479 12.59 -24.56 14.39
C ILE A 479 13.23 -25.89 14.03
N SER A 480 12.86 -26.43 12.86
CA SER A 480 13.53 -27.58 12.27
C SER A 480 14.20 -27.19 10.96
N LEU A 481 15.44 -27.58 10.78
CA LEU A 481 16.24 -27.27 9.60
C LEU A 481 16.33 -28.49 8.69
N PRO A 482 16.22 -28.33 7.36
CA PRO A 482 16.53 -29.42 6.44
C PRO A 482 18.01 -29.78 6.56
N LYS A 483 18.34 -31.09 6.53
CA LYS A 483 19.74 -31.58 6.55
C LYS A 483 20.51 -31.10 5.34
N GLU A 484 19.85 -31.06 4.21
CA GLU A 484 20.38 -30.59 2.92
C GLU A 484 19.33 -29.76 2.19
N ASP A 485 19.76 -28.88 1.30
CA ASP A 485 18.81 -28.14 0.43
C ASP A 485 18.25 -29.12 -0.62
N GLN A 486 17.10 -29.71 -0.34
CA GLN A 486 16.43 -30.67 -1.21
C GLN A 486 15.50 -29.97 -2.20
N MET A 487 15.62 -30.31 -3.48
CA MET A 487 14.68 -29.87 -4.51
C MET A 487 13.45 -30.78 -4.62
N LEU A 488 13.54 -32.03 -4.14
CA LEU A 488 12.50 -33.04 -4.26
C LEU A 488 12.17 -33.61 -2.88
N SER A 489 10.89 -33.68 -2.54
CA SER A 489 10.42 -34.35 -1.34
C SER A 489 9.70 -35.65 -1.70
N SER A 490 10.01 -36.73 -1.01
CA SER A 490 9.33 -38.01 -1.14
C SER A 490 7.93 -37.98 -0.50
N LYS A 491 7.09 -38.97 -0.79
CA LYS A 491 5.77 -39.12 -0.14
C LYS A 491 5.92 -39.34 1.36
N ASP A 492 6.93 -40.08 1.77
CA ASP A 492 7.16 -40.42 3.18
C ASP A 492 7.67 -39.22 3.96
N GLU A 493 8.58 -38.41 3.41
CA GLU A 493 9.03 -37.14 4.02
C GLU A 493 7.89 -36.15 4.21
N LEU A 494 6.98 -36.05 3.24
CA LEU A 494 5.80 -35.18 3.38
C LEU A 494 4.84 -35.70 4.48
N LYS A 495 4.67 -37.04 4.62
CA LYS A 495 3.91 -37.63 5.72
C LYS A 495 4.57 -37.40 7.08
N GLU A 496 5.90 -37.46 7.16
CA GLU A 496 6.64 -37.13 8.38
C GLU A 496 6.46 -35.66 8.76
N GLN A 497 6.47 -34.74 7.79
CA GLN A 497 6.18 -33.33 8.04
C GLN A 497 4.75 -33.13 8.58
N LEU A 498 3.76 -33.83 8.01
CA LEU A 498 2.38 -33.78 8.53
C LEU A 498 2.31 -34.27 9.98
N ALA A 499 2.99 -35.38 10.30
CA ALA A 499 3.02 -35.90 11.67
C ALA A 499 3.71 -34.91 12.63
N GLY A 500 4.80 -34.27 12.19
CA GLY A 500 5.46 -33.20 12.95
C GLY A 500 4.54 -32.04 13.28
N LEU A 501 3.72 -31.57 12.31
CA LEU A 501 2.73 -30.51 12.52
C LEU A 501 1.60 -30.92 13.47
N MET A 502 1.27 -32.21 13.58
CA MET A 502 0.27 -32.70 14.52
C MET A 502 0.80 -32.88 15.95
N GLY A 503 2.12 -32.86 16.14
CA GLY A 503 2.78 -33.17 17.41
C GLY A 503 2.30 -32.35 18.60
N GLY A 504 2.18 -31.03 18.45
CA GLY A 504 1.73 -30.15 19.52
C GLY A 504 0.29 -30.42 19.95
N ARG A 505 -0.62 -30.58 18.99
CA ARG A 505 -2.01 -30.89 19.23
C ARG A 505 -2.20 -32.23 19.96
N VAL A 506 -1.49 -33.24 19.48
CA VAL A 506 -1.55 -34.58 20.06
C VAL A 506 -0.99 -34.60 21.48
N ALA A 507 0.04 -33.83 21.77
CA ALA A 507 0.59 -33.67 23.10
C ALA A 507 -0.43 -33.05 24.06
N GLU A 508 -1.17 -32.01 23.65
CA GLU A 508 -2.26 -31.41 24.45
C GLU A 508 -3.34 -32.47 24.80
N GLU A 509 -3.75 -33.26 23.82
CA GLU A 509 -4.78 -34.31 24.00
C GLU A 509 -4.34 -35.41 24.96
N ILE A 510 -3.11 -35.94 24.80
CA ILE A 510 -2.59 -37.02 25.59
C ILE A 510 -2.32 -36.63 27.05
N ILE A 511 -1.80 -35.43 27.28
CA ILE A 511 -1.32 -35.01 28.62
C ILE A 511 -2.40 -34.29 29.40
N PHE A 512 -3.15 -33.39 28.75
CA PHE A 512 -4.12 -32.54 29.45
C PHE A 512 -5.58 -32.91 29.14
N ASN A 513 -5.83 -33.76 28.16
CA ASN A 513 -7.16 -34.05 27.61
C ASN A 513 -7.92 -32.77 27.20
N VAL A 514 -7.18 -31.80 26.67
CA VAL A 514 -7.67 -30.47 26.24
C VAL A 514 -7.32 -30.23 24.80
N GLN A 515 -8.13 -29.43 24.14
CA GLN A 515 -7.92 -29.00 22.78
C GLN A 515 -7.89 -27.46 22.75
N THR A 516 -6.71 -26.86 22.58
CA THR A 516 -6.60 -25.41 22.57
C THR A 516 -6.62 -24.84 21.15
N SER A 517 -6.80 -23.53 21.04
CA SER A 517 -6.68 -22.81 19.77
C SER A 517 -5.23 -22.58 19.34
N GLY A 518 -4.24 -22.98 20.16
CA GLY A 518 -2.80 -22.83 19.87
C GLY A 518 -2.41 -23.53 18.58
N ALA A 519 -2.93 -24.71 18.34
CA ALA A 519 -2.66 -25.52 17.15
C ALA A 519 -3.31 -25.03 15.84
N SER A 520 -3.93 -23.84 15.81
CA SER A 520 -4.65 -23.37 14.61
C SER A 520 -3.73 -23.18 13.39
N ASN A 521 -2.52 -22.68 13.60
CA ASN A 521 -1.54 -22.52 12.54
C ASN A 521 -0.99 -23.86 12.03
N ASP A 522 -0.82 -24.82 12.93
CA ASP A 522 -0.34 -26.17 12.58
C ASP A 522 -1.36 -26.89 11.71
N PHE A 523 -2.66 -26.76 12.04
CA PHE A 523 -3.75 -27.28 11.21
C PHE A 523 -3.82 -26.59 9.85
N GLU A 524 -3.60 -25.29 9.79
CA GLU A 524 -3.58 -24.56 8.52
C GLU A 524 -2.46 -25.08 7.62
N GLN A 525 -1.24 -25.17 8.13
CA GLN A 525 -0.08 -25.68 7.39
C GLN A 525 -0.26 -27.14 6.99
N ALA A 526 -0.71 -27.99 7.92
CA ALA A 526 -0.95 -29.39 7.65
C ALA A 526 -2.05 -29.61 6.58
N THR A 527 -3.12 -28.84 6.63
CA THR A 527 -4.18 -28.91 5.61
C THR A 527 -3.68 -28.46 4.24
N GLN A 528 -2.90 -27.38 4.18
CA GLN A 528 -2.29 -26.91 2.93
C GLN A 528 -1.34 -27.96 2.34
N LEU A 529 -0.49 -28.56 3.18
CA LEU A 529 0.45 -29.60 2.75
C LEU A 529 -0.30 -30.85 2.25
N ALA A 530 -1.27 -31.35 3.01
CA ALA A 530 -2.07 -32.50 2.62
C ALA A 530 -2.84 -32.23 1.31
N ARG A 531 -3.40 -31.03 1.14
CA ARG A 531 -4.05 -30.62 -0.10
C ARG A 531 -3.08 -30.63 -1.28
N ALA A 532 -1.90 -30.06 -1.13
CA ALA A 532 -0.86 -30.08 -2.17
C ALA A 532 -0.44 -31.51 -2.54
N MET A 533 -0.30 -32.40 -1.54
CA MET A 533 -0.01 -33.81 -1.79
C MET A 533 -1.07 -34.49 -2.68
N VAL A 534 -2.33 -34.17 -2.45
CA VAL A 534 -3.47 -34.79 -3.15
C VAL A 534 -3.71 -34.14 -4.51
N THR A 535 -3.74 -32.79 -4.57
CA THR A 535 -4.23 -32.05 -5.74
C THR A 535 -3.12 -31.60 -6.69
N GLU A 536 -1.90 -31.35 -6.17
CA GLU A 536 -0.78 -30.83 -6.97
C GLU A 536 0.23 -31.91 -7.33
N TYR A 537 0.61 -32.76 -6.34
CA TYR A 537 1.69 -33.74 -6.52
C TYR A 537 1.19 -35.13 -6.95
N GLY A 538 -0.14 -35.34 -7.04
CA GLY A 538 -0.72 -36.61 -7.48
C GLY A 538 -0.32 -37.80 -6.57
N ARG A 539 -0.26 -37.59 -5.23
CA ARG A 539 0.20 -38.61 -4.27
C ARG A 539 -0.91 -39.48 -3.69
N SER A 540 -2.18 -39.28 -4.12
CA SER A 540 -3.30 -40.13 -3.69
C SER A 540 -3.41 -41.36 -4.58
N GLU A 541 -3.59 -42.54 -3.97
CA GLU A 541 -3.81 -43.79 -4.69
C GLU A 541 -5.22 -43.86 -5.31
N LYS A 542 -6.23 -43.28 -4.65
CA LYS A 542 -7.60 -43.26 -5.15
C LYS A 542 -7.81 -42.30 -6.32
N LEU A 543 -7.14 -41.16 -6.29
CA LEU A 543 -7.26 -40.12 -7.31
C LEU A 543 -6.26 -40.28 -8.45
N GLY A 544 -5.22 -41.13 -8.25
CA GLY A 544 -4.19 -41.41 -9.24
C GLY A 544 -3.20 -40.24 -9.46
N PRO A 545 -2.29 -40.36 -10.43
CA PRO A 545 -1.27 -39.35 -10.72
C PRO A 545 -1.86 -38.23 -11.61
N VAL A 546 -2.82 -37.50 -11.07
CA VAL A 546 -3.52 -36.39 -11.75
C VAL A 546 -3.33 -35.12 -10.94
N GLN A 547 -3.00 -34.03 -11.62
CA GLN A 547 -3.01 -32.68 -11.04
C GLN A 547 -4.40 -32.07 -11.20
N TYR A 548 -5.10 -31.85 -10.10
CA TYR A 548 -6.44 -31.29 -10.06
C TYR A 548 -6.43 -29.77 -9.84
N GLU A 549 -5.44 -29.26 -9.14
CA GLU A 549 -5.26 -27.83 -8.85
C GLU A 549 -3.86 -27.39 -9.30
N GLY A 550 -3.72 -26.14 -9.72
CA GLY A 550 -2.42 -25.58 -10.08
C GLY A 550 -1.52 -25.40 -8.86
N ASN A 551 -0.23 -25.26 -9.08
CA ASN A 551 0.77 -25.14 -8.02
C ASN A 551 0.53 -23.89 -7.16
N HIS A 552 -0.13 -24.06 -6.02
CA HIS A 552 -0.41 -22.99 -5.04
C HIS A 552 0.87 -22.51 -4.31
N ALA A 553 1.89 -23.35 -4.24
CA ALA A 553 3.18 -22.99 -3.65
C ALA A 553 3.91 -21.91 -4.46
N MET A 554 3.71 -21.90 -5.78
CA MET A 554 4.26 -20.84 -6.65
C MET A 554 3.38 -19.58 -6.72
N ASN A 555 2.10 -19.68 -6.37
CA ASN A 555 1.13 -18.59 -6.49
C ASN A 555 0.24 -18.47 -5.25
N PRO A 556 0.77 -18.09 -4.09
CA PRO A 556 -0.03 -17.87 -2.89
C PRO A 556 -1.06 -16.74 -3.13
N GLY A 557 -2.34 -17.07 -3.05
CA GLY A 557 -3.44 -16.10 -3.21
C GLY A 557 -4.16 -16.11 -4.55
N GLN A 558 -3.81 -17.00 -5.48
CA GLN A 558 -4.59 -17.23 -6.69
C GLN A 558 -5.66 -18.31 -6.41
N PHE A 559 -6.80 -17.88 -5.90
CA PHE A 559 -7.99 -18.72 -5.87
C PHE A 559 -8.55 -18.79 -7.30
N THR A 560 -8.27 -19.87 -8.01
CA THR A 560 -9.02 -20.19 -9.22
C THR A 560 -10.44 -20.55 -8.78
N THR A 561 -11.38 -19.68 -9.09
CA THR A 561 -12.81 -19.86 -8.76
C THR A 561 -13.46 -20.98 -9.54
N ASP A 562 -12.84 -21.46 -10.61
CA ASP A 562 -13.35 -22.53 -11.45
C ASP A 562 -12.66 -23.85 -11.12
N LYS A 563 -13.35 -24.68 -10.32
CA LYS A 563 -12.95 -26.07 -10.11
C LYS A 563 -13.10 -26.84 -11.43
N SER A 564 -11.98 -27.30 -11.97
CA SER A 564 -11.94 -28.08 -13.24
C SER A 564 -12.38 -29.54 -13.07
N TYR A 565 -12.89 -29.93 -11.90
CA TYR A 565 -13.24 -31.30 -11.56
C TYR A 565 -14.69 -31.39 -10.99
N SER A 566 -15.27 -32.62 -11.06
CA SER A 566 -16.64 -32.89 -10.64
C SER A 566 -16.80 -32.78 -9.10
N ALA A 567 -18.06 -32.62 -8.64
CA ALA A 567 -18.39 -32.66 -7.20
C ALA A 567 -17.97 -33.99 -6.53
N HIS A 568 -18.05 -35.11 -7.25
CA HIS A 568 -17.58 -36.38 -6.75
C HIS A 568 -16.06 -36.41 -6.53
N THR A 569 -15.29 -35.87 -7.47
CA THR A 569 -13.84 -35.72 -7.30
C THR A 569 -13.50 -34.78 -6.14
N ALA A 570 -14.25 -33.68 -5.97
CA ALA A 570 -14.08 -32.81 -4.80
C ALA A 570 -14.26 -33.53 -3.48
N GLN A 571 -15.31 -34.37 -3.39
CA GLN A 571 -15.54 -35.20 -2.21
C GLN A 571 -14.38 -36.17 -1.95
N LEU A 572 -13.87 -36.83 -2.98
CA LEU A 572 -12.72 -37.74 -2.83
C LEU A 572 -11.45 -36.99 -2.39
N ILE A 573 -11.23 -35.77 -2.87
CA ILE A 573 -10.13 -34.91 -2.43
C ILE A 573 -10.26 -34.61 -0.94
N ASP A 574 -11.43 -34.21 -0.47
CA ASP A 574 -11.68 -33.91 0.94
C ASP A 574 -11.51 -35.15 1.83
N GLU A 575 -11.95 -36.34 1.35
CA GLU A 575 -11.75 -37.62 2.05
C GLU A 575 -10.26 -37.98 2.17
N GLU A 576 -9.50 -37.85 1.09
CA GLU A 576 -8.06 -38.15 1.10
C GLU A 576 -7.25 -37.19 1.97
N ILE A 577 -7.57 -35.88 1.93
CA ILE A 577 -6.94 -34.89 2.83
C ILE A 577 -7.21 -35.28 4.28
N ARG A 578 -8.47 -35.58 4.62
CA ARG A 578 -8.83 -35.99 5.98
C ARG A 578 -8.09 -37.26 6.40
N LEU A 579 -7.98 -38.25 5.52
CA LEU A 579 -7.26 -39.51 5.79
C LEU A 579 -5.77 -39.24 6.10
N LEU A 580 -5.10 -38.42 5.30
CA LEU A 580 -3.70 -38.07 5.53
C LEU A 580 -3.49 -37.37 6.89
N LEU A 581 -4.40 -36.47 7.26
CA LEU A 581 -4.32 -35.76 8.54
C LEU A 581 -4.58 -36.69 9.73
N VAL A 582 -5.51 -37.65 9.60
CA VAL A 582 -5.76 -38.68 10.66
C VAL A 582 -4.57 -39.63 10.78
N GLU A 583 -4.01 -40.11 9.66
CA GLU A 583 -2.80 -40.93 9.69
C GLU A 583 -1.62 -40.21 10.36
N ALA A 584 -1.45 -38.91 10.08
CA ALA A 584 -0.42 -38.07 10.67
C ALA A 584 -0.63 -37.90 12.19
N HIS A 585 -1.88 -37.64 12.61
CA HIS A 585 -2.25 -37.55 14.01
C HIS A 585 -1.97 -38.87 14.77
N ASP A 586 -2.42 -40.02 14.22
CA ASP A 586 -2.19 -41.31 14.83
C ASP A 586 -0.71 -41.65 14.95
N LYS A 587 0.09 -41.29 13.93
CA LYS A 587 1.55 -41.46 13.95
C LYS A 587 2.22 -40.59 15.02
N ALA A 588 1.80 -39.34 15.16
CA ALA A 588 2.29 -38.46 16.23
C ALA A 588 1.90 -39.02 17.61
N ALA A 589 0.69 -39.56 17.75
CA ALA A 589 0.22 -40.19 19.02
C ALA A 589 1.03 -41.45 19.38
N GLU A 590 1.33 -42.28 18.40
CA GLU A 590 2.23 -43.44 18.57
C GLU A 590 3.59 -43.02 19.13
N ILE A 591 4.22 -41.99 18.49
CA ILE A 591 5.55 -41.52 18.86
C ILE A 591 5.56 -40.89 20.26
N ILE A 592 4.61 -40.02 20.58
CA ILE A 592 4.53 -39.35 21.88
C ILE A 592 4.27 -40.37 22.98
N ASN A 593 3.39 -41.37 22.76
CA ASN A 593 3.12 -42.42 23.74
C ASN A 593 4.36 -43.33 23.97
N ALA A 594 5.14 -43.62 22.93
CA ALA A 594 6.37 -44.42 23.04
C ALA A 594 7.50 -43.66 23.78
N ASN A 595 7.50 -42.33 23.75
CA ASN A 595 8.56 -41.50 24.31
C ASN A 595 8.09 -40.53 25.40
N ARG A 596 7.11 -40.95 26.21
CA ARG A 596 6.46 -40.09 27.24
C ARG A 596 7.44 -39.48 28.24
N GLU A 597 8.43 -40.22 28.70
CA GLU A 597 9.41 -39.75 29.67
C GLU A 597 10.30 -38.63 29.03
N THR A 598 10.80 -38.84 27.83
CA THR A 598 11.60 -37.85 27.14
C THR A 598 10.79 -36.60 26.76
N HIS A 599 9.51 -36.80 26.36
CA HIS A 599 8.58 -35.70 26.10
C HIS A 599 8.38 -34.82 27.33
N ALA A 600 8.16 -35.45 28.52
CA ALA A 600 8.01 -34.74 29.78
C ALA A 600 9.29 -33.98 30.17
N LEU A 601 10.47 -34.62 30.01
CA LEU A 601 11.77 -33.98 30.28
C LEU A 601 12.02 -32.74 29.40
N ILE A 602 11.69 -32.80 28.10
CA ILE A 602 11.80 -31.65 27.21
C ILE A 602 10.86 -30.54 27.68
N ALA A 603 9.61 -30.85 28.01
CA ALA A 603 8.64 -29.87 28.51
C ALA A 603 9.09 -29.22 29.83
N GLU A 604 9.64 -29.99 30.77
CA GLU A 604 10.17 -29.48 32.05
C GLU A 604 11.41 -28.62 31.82
N ALA A 605 12.30 -29.02 30.88
CA ALA A 605 13.44 -28.23 30.49
C ALA A 605 13.00 -26.88 29.88
N LEU A 606 11.98 -26.88 29.03
CA LEU A 606 11.39 -25.64 28.47
C LEU A 606 10.77 -24.75 29.55
N LEU A 607 10.13 -25.33 30.56
CA LEU A 607 9.60 -24.55 31.69
C LEU A 607 10.71 -23.89 32.52
N LYS A 608 11.91 -24.51 32.58
CA LYS A 608 13.06 -24.03 33.35
C LYS A 608 13.90 -23.03 32.55
N TYR A 609 14.25 -23.35 31.28
CA TYR A 609 15.21 -22.59 30.48
C TYR A 609 14.55 -21.73 29.39
N GLU A 610 13.22 -21.85 29.20
CA GLU A 610 12.40 -21.16 28.21
C GLU A 610 12.78 -21.43 26.74
N THR A 611 14.05 -21.67 26.45
CA THR A 611 14.57 -21.97 25.12
C THR A 611 15.62 -23.07 25.22
N LEU A 612 15.57 -24.03 24.31
CA LEU A 612 16.54 -25.11 24.18
C LEU A 612 17.16 -25.09 22.77
N ASP A 613 18.46 -25.17 22.69
CA ASP A 613 19.21 -25.34 21.45
C ASP A 613 19.32 -26.80 20.99
N ALA A 614 19.83 -27.02 19.78
CA ALA A 614 19.97 -28.35 19.20
C ALA A 614 20.83 -29.30 20.04
N ALA A 615 21.88 -28.81 20.69
CA ALA A 615 22.79 -29.63 21.52
C ALA A 615 22.09 -30.07 22.81
N GLN A 616 21.39 -29.17 23.47
CA GLN A 616 20.61 -29.45 24.68
C GLN A 616 19.48 -30.44 24.38
N ILE A 617 18.72 -30.22 23.30
CA ILE A 617 17.61 -31.07 22.86
C ILE A 617 18.13 -32.48 22.59
N LYS A 618 19.23 -32.59 21.84
CA LYS A 618 19.87 -33.88 21.51
C LYS A 618 20.39 -34.58 22.77
N SER A 619 21.00 -33.85 23.69
CA SER A 619 21.49 -34.39 24.98
C SER A 619 20.34 -34.95 25.78
N ILE A 620 19.19 -34.25 25.92
CA ILE A 620 18.00 -34.77 26.61
C ILE A 620 17.50 -36.04 25.93
N TYR A 621 17.44 -36.08 24.60
CA TYR A 621 16.93 -37.22 23.84
C TYR A 621 17.79 -38.45 23.98
N GLU A 622 19.13 -38.30 23.93
CA GLU A 622 20.08 -39.43 24.00
C GLU A 622 20.39 -39.90 25.41
N THR A 623 20.44 -38.97 26.39
CA THR A 623 20.89 -39.31 27.77
C THR A 623 19.77 -39.40 28.78
N GLY A 624 18.59 -38.86 28.49
CA GLY A 624 17.48 -38.73 29.42
C GLY A 624 17.75 -37.83 30.64
N LYS A 625 18.72 -36.88 30.51
CA LYS A 625 19.11 -35.99 31.61
C LYS A 625 18.83 -34.54 31.24
N MET A 626 18.52 -33.73 32.24
CA MET A 626 18.40 -32.28 32.11
C MET A 626 19.75 -31.68 31.68
N PRO A 627 19.74 -30.60 30.87
CA PRO A 627 20.95 -29.83 30.54
C PRO A 627 21.64 -29.33 31.82
N GLU A 628 22.96 -29.26 31.82
CA GLU A 628 23.70 -28.62 32.91
C GLU A 628 23.42 -27.09 32.91
N ASP A 629 23.36 -26.48 34.10
CA ASP A 629 23.08 -25.07 34.25
C ASP A 629 24.24 -24.23 33.70
N SER A 630 24.13 -23.82 32.44
CA SER A 630 25.14 -22.98 31.75
C SER A 630 24.70 -21.51 31.61
N LEU A 631 23.55 -21.12 32.18
CA LEU A 631 23.01 -19.76 32.10
C LEU A 631 22.68 -19.25 33.50
N GLY A 632 23.40 -18.21 33.92
CA GLY A 632 23.15 -17.52 35.20
C GLY A 632 21.73 -16.91 35.24
N ASP A 633 21.10 -17.06 36.39
CA ASP A 633 19.82 -16.46 36.74
C ASP A 633 19.84 -14.95 36.54
N SER A 634 19.00 -14.46 35.67
CA SER A 634 18.58 -13.05 35.68
C SER A 634 17.10 -12.97 36.06
N GLU A 635 16.83 -12.94 37.37
CA GLU A 635 15.57 -12.40 37.88
C GLU A 635 15.53 -10.90 37.56
N GLU A 636 14.76 -10.48 36.57
CA GLU A 636 14.46 -9.08 36.35
C GLU A 636 13.00 -8.76 36.66
N ASP A 637 12.85 -7.81 37.57
CA ASP A 637 11.62 -7.21 38.06
C ASP A 637 10.69 -6.71 36.93
N ASN A 638 9.48 -7.25 36.87
CA ASN A 638 8.45 -6.91 35.88
C ASN A 638 7.70 -5.62 36.29
N HIS A 639 8.29 -4.45 36.03
CA HIS A 639 7.59 -3.18 36.11
C HIS A 639 7.60 -2.49 34.74
N ALA A 640 6.43 -2.01 34.28
CA ALA A 640 6.34 -1.24 33.03
C ALA A 640 7.10 0.08 33.18
N LEU A 641 8.27 0.15 32.57
CA LEU A 641 9.17 1.30 32.66
C LEU A 641 8.76 2.40 31.68
N SER A 642 8.78 3.65 32.14
CA SER A 642 8.66 4.83 31.28
C SER A 642 9.90 4.97 30.37
N TYR A 643 9.79 5.79 29.31
CA TYR A 643 10.93 6.04 28.40
C TYR A 643 12.19 6.52 29.15
N ASP A 644 12.02 7.37 30.16
CA ASP A 644 13.13 7.94 30.94
C ASP A 644 13.76 6.88 31.84
N GLU A 645 12.98 6.00 32.45
CA GLU A 645 13.47 4.88 33.26
C GLU A 645 14.20 3.82 32.41
N VAL A 646 13.73 3.55 31.18
CA VAL A 646 14.43 2.67 30.24
C VAL A 646 15.78 3.27 29.85
N LYS A 647 15.83 4.59 29.63
CA LYS A 647 17.05 5.32 29.29
C LYS A 647 18.03 5.32 30.45
N GLU A 648 17.57 5.58 31.67
CA GLU A 648 18.38 5.57 32.90
C GLU A 648 18.94 4.16 33.19
N ARG A 649 18.17 3.11 32.96
CA ARG A 649 18.65 1.72 33.08
C ARG A 649 19.76 1.39 32.07
N ILE A 650 19.64 1.88 30.84
CA ILE A 650 20.68 1.74 29.81
C ILE A 650 21.95 2.52 30.22
N GLU A 651 21.80 3.72 30.72
CA GLU A 651 22.93 4.56 31.16
C GLU A 651 23.62 4.03 32.44
N ASN A 652 22.89 3.44 33.37
CA ASN A 652 23.44 2.84 34.58
C ASN A 652 24.15 1.50 34.30
N LYS A 653 23.61 0.67 33.42
CA LYS A 653 24.27 -0.56 33.00
C LYS A 653 25.61 -0.31 32.31
N ASN A 654 25.73 0.79 31.58
CA ASN A 654 26.98 1.20 30.94
C ASN A 654 28.03 1.72 31.95
N LYS A 655 27.64 2.11 33.15
CA LYS A 655 28.57 2.54 34.21
C LYS A 655 29.12 1.37 35.02
N ASP A 656 28.31 0.32 35.20
CA ASP A 656 28.72 -0.88 35.95
C ASP A 656 29.67 -1.78 35.12
N GLU A 657 29.72 -1.59 33.79
CA GLU A 657 30.64 -2.29 32.88
C GLU A 657 31.97 -1.53 32.63
N GLU A 658 32.09 -0.27 33.10
CA GLU A 658 33.34 0.53 33.06
C GLU A 658 34.15 0.49 34.36
N GLU A 659 33.63 -0.08 35.47
CA GLU A 659 34.36 -0.36 36.70
C GLU A 659 34.84 -1.85 36.74
#